data_21fa5aef3efb34616e41f5c4452a3bb2
#
_entry.id   21fa5aef3efb34616e41f5c4452a3bb2
#
_cell.length_a   1.000
_cell.length_b   1.000
_cell.length_c   1.000
_cell.angle_alpha   90.00
_cell.angle_beta   90.00
_cell.angle_gamma   90.00
#
_symmetry.space_group_name_H-M   'P 1'
#
loop_
_entity.id
_entity.type
_entity.pdbx_description
1 polymer ?
#
loop_
_entity_poly.entity_id
_entity_poly.type
_entity_poly.pdbx_seq_one_letter_code
_entity_poly.pdbx_strand_id
1 'polypeptide(L)'
;MLSGTSPRPIFTRLTVLITLVLSAIIIIQPDPSHAQRKAVLWLKVIDMNTGKPVVGAEVTFKGTQIKMVTDKDGEIGVELSGTSYGVTVHKEGYYESVLPEVKLEAGKATRITCDLVPGNPNQQLFFGIGGINIVGTKELLSDELATTYKVTSADIEHHLSTNLGDVLTLVPGVERTNPPGLSTKTQVSFRNAGTLGENSAETTAAIFGTKVMLDDIPISNNANLQAGTGTHFGVGGTTTTGGSGIDLRTIPADNIESVEIITGVPSAEYGDLTSGLVKVVTKKSKQPHRFKLKANPDTKEANLSGGWMPVKTGISYNVNYAYSERDIRRSSDNYSRYSGQVTLKNDFSGGRASLLNKFYYTGVIDETNLDPDDPLSVEQHNRDKTYMYGLTFNLDTSERSRAFISGSIRHTNRDSYMQKVTGADTRIMTDATETGTYEGVFDAGSYIYQVWTKGEEWNANVRANYRFGFDLLGTGNDFLAGAEYSYDANEGEGRIFDPFHPPNGTPGQRPYPFSASPELETASVYLEDEISGILFKMPFVANLGFRYEMYQPVSLDLGAIWGKGTAVESKNGSFLNPRIRMRLDLTQNTRVRMGWGKSSKMPTMTSIYRAPEYIDIIEENISPPDSVHLVSTYVYDLSNPEIKGYQNEKGEVSLDLKMGSVATVLTGFFSKSDGIPRSAKTPLTLYRYQWTGWPDPASRTPIDTLITDNTDHYNNVGWYKSYGVEGQLTTKRIPALSTVFGVSASYIRSQRGSDGTYMSTARSVAALGDKTVYPFYHNEESWGQKMIVDWRADWYFKPVGMWTTFFVQQTLFDSSLRKDDPLLYATAYYDPLTGETTHLSPAESAALGLDRNVDPLDLEVFTKPNDRILFNINVTKSLGRGSELSFFVHNFFDDAAFYISQDGISRTRNHDIFYGVEFSVILNRLFI
;
A
#
# COMPACT_ATOMS: atom_id res chain seq x y z
N MET A 1 13.88 -40.48 -11.46
CA MET A 1 14.98 -39.96 -12.30
C MET A 1 15.05 -38.47 -12.05
N LEU A 2 16.09 -38.01 -11.38
CA LEU A 2 16.31 -36.61 -11.09
C LEU A 2 16.75 -35.89 -12.37
N SER A 3 15.85 -35.14 -13.01
CA SER A 3 16.20 -34.25 -14.11
C SER A 3 16.73 -32.96 -13.48
N GLY A 4 18.04 -32.68 -13.71
CA GLY A 4 18.70 -31.48 -13.24
C GLY A 4 18.10 -30.23 -13.87
N THR A 5 17.47 -29.40 -13.06
CA THR A 5 17.14 -28.03 -13.43
C THR A 5 18.43 -27.22 -13.47
N SER A 6 18.79 -26.73 -14.68
CA SER A 6 19.86 -25.74 -14.82
C SER A 6 19.57 -24.50 -13.96
N PRO A 7 20.56 -23.86 -13.35
CA PRO A 7 20.33 -22.62 -12.60
C PRO A 7 19.71 -21.58 -13.54
N ARG A 8 18.51 -21.14 -13.20
CA ARG A 8 17.73 -20.16 -13.97
C ARG A 8 18.53 -18.85 -14.16
N PRO A 9 18.31 -18.09 -15.24
CA PRO A 9 19.14 -16.96 -15.67
C PRO A 9 19.16 -15.72 -14.73
N ILE A 10 18.50 -15.78 -13.58
CA ILE A 10 18.37 -14.66 -12.61
C ILE A 10 19.74 -14.11 -12.18
N PHE A 11 20.67 -15.00 -11.76
CA PHE A 11 22.00 -14.58 -11.32
C PHE A 11 22.81 -13.94 -12.44
N THR A 12 22.67 -14.43 -13.67
CA THR A 12 23.42 -13.90 -14.82
C THR A 12 22.91 -12.51 -15.22
N ARG A 13 21.59 -12.30 -15.27
CA ARG A 13 20.98 -11.00 -15.59
C ARG A 13 21.23 -9.96 -14.48
N LEU A 14 21.13 -10.37 -13.22
CA LEU A 14 21.43 -9.53 -12.06
C LEU A 14 22.89 -9.10 -12.05
N THR A 15 23.83 -10.01 -12.35
CA THR A 15 25.26 -9.72 -12.43
C THR A 15 25.59 -8.73 -13.55
N VAL A 16 24.95 -8.85 -14.71
CA VAL A 16 25.13 -7.93 -15.84
C VAL A 16 24.65 -6.52 -15.49
N LEU A 17 23.49 -6.38 -14.83
CA LEU A 17 22.96 -5.07 -14.43
C LEU A 17 23.83 -4.40 -13.36
N ILE A 18 24.27 -5.17 -12.36
CA ILE A 18 25.19 -4.68 -11.32
C ILE A 18 26.52 -4.24 -11.95
N THR A 19 27.04 -4.99 -12.92
CA THR A 19 28.29 -4.66 -13.61
C THR A 19 28.14 -3.40 -14.49
N LEU A 20 27.02 -3.23 -15.18
CA LEU A 20 26.73 -2.04 -15.99
C LEU A 20 26.61 -0.79 -15.11
N VAL A 21 25.90 -0.89 -13.96
CA VAL A 21 25.77 0.23 -13.02
C VAL A 21 27.10 0.57 -12.36
N LEU A 22 27.88 -0.41 -11.94
CA LEU A 22 29.23 -0.19 -11.40
C LEU A 22 30.18 0.41 -12.42
N SER A 23 30.09 -0.03 -13.69
CA SER A 23 30.89 0.55 -14.78
C SER A 23 30.52 2.01 -15.08
N ALA A 24 29.23 2.35 -15.03
CA ALA A 24 28.77 3.73 -15.20
C ALA A 24 29.23 4.65 -14.05
N ILE A 25 29.28 4.14 -12.82
CA ILE A 25 29.77 4.86 -11.64
C ILE A 25 31.27 5.16 -11.74
N ILE A 26 32.07 4.28 -12.37
CA ILE A 26 33.53 4.46 -12.54
C ILE A 26 33.88 5.52 -13.60
N ILE A 27 32.98 5.74 -14.57
CA ILE A 27 33.24 6.69 -15.69
C ILE A 27 32.97 8.15 -15.29
N ILE A 28 32.20 8.40 -14.21
CA ILE A 28 31.83 9.76 -13.76
C ILE A 28 32.64 10.10 -12.50
N GLN A 29 33.92 10.28 -12.61
CA GLN A 29 34.74 10.94 -11.55
C GLN A 29 34.90 12.43 -11.89
N PRO A 30 34.28 13.36 -11.16
CA PRO A 30 34.62 14.78 -11.30
C PRO A 30 35.94 15.08 -10.59
N ASP A 31 36.73 15.96 -11.19
CA ASP A 31 38.00 16.45 -10.71
C ASP A 31 37.88 17.11 -9.32
N PRO A 32 38.77 16.83 -8.34
CA PRO A 32 38.61 17.27 -6.96
C PRO A 32 39.09 18.68 -6.64
N SER A 33 38.75 19.68 -7.43
CA SER A 33 39.19 21.04 -7.15
C SER A 33 38.05 22.05 -7.10
N HIS A 34 37.32 22.11 -5.97
CA HIS A 34 36.57 23.32 -5.59
C HIS A 34 36.39 23.43 -4.07
N ALA A 35 36.48 24.64 -3.56
CA ALA A 35 36.50 24.98 -2.14
C ALA A 35 35.31 24.49 -1.34
N GLN A 36 35.58 23.94 -0.17
CA GLN A 36 34.59 23.51 0.83
C GLN A 36 33.58 24.63 1.17
N ARG A 37 32.33 24.51 0.78
CA ARG A 37 31.26 25.32 1.36
C ARG A 37 30.79 24.67 2.64
N LYS A 38 30.91 25.39 3.76
CA LYS A 38 30.43 24.98 5.08
C LYS A 38 28.90 25.17 5.13
N ALA A 39 28.22 24.32 5.86
CA ALA A 39 26.82 24.51 6.23
C ALA A 39 26.75 25.44 7.44
N VAL A 40 25.73 26.30 7.51
CA VAL A 40 25.49 27.15 8.67
C VAL A 40 24.36 26.55 9.51
N LEU A 41 24.63 26.20 10.76
CA LEU A 41 23.60 25.81 11.69
C LEU A 41 23.24 26.99 12.61
N TRP A 42 21.97 27.37 12.60
CA TRP A 42 21.37 28.26 13.58
C TRP A 42 20.59 27.43 14.58
N LEU A 43 21.02 27.41 15.83
CA LEU A 43 20.33 26.75 16.93
C LEU A 43 19.78 27.81 17.89
N LYS A 44 18.47 27.77 18.12
CA LYS A 44 17.79 28.57 19.14
C LYS A 44 17.42 27.70 20.33
N VAL A 45 17.80 28.09 21.52
CA VAL A 45 17.48 27.40 22.76
C VAL A 45 16.42 28.19 23.53
N ILE A 46 15.31 27.56 23.88
CA ILE A 46 14.21 28.21 24.61
C ILE A 46 13.83 27.38 25.84
N ASP A 47 13.33 28.07 26.85
CA ASP A 47 12.71 27.45 28.02
C ASP A 47 11.36 26.85 27.62
N MET A 48 11.22 25.56 27.79
CA MET A 48 10.05 24.80 27.39
C MET A 48 8.74 25.26 28.08
N ASN A 49 8.82 25.79 29.27
CA ASN A 49 7.64 26.22 30.06
C ASN A 49 7.19 27.63 29.71
N THR A 50 8.15 28.53 29.44
CA THR A 50 7.87 29.97 29.28
C THR A 50 7.97 30.42 27.83
N GLY A 51 8.58 29.60 26.94
CA GLY A 51 8.91 29.95 25.56
C GLY A 51 9.98 31.05 25.44
N LYS A 52 10.58 31.50 26.56
CA LYS A 52 11.61 32.53 26.55
C LYS A 52 12.97 31.96 26.12
N PRO A 53 13.83 32.77 25.46
CA PRO A 53 15.19 32.38 25.14
C PRO A 53 15.98 31.98 26.40
N VAL A 54 16.75 30.89 26.29
CA VAL A 54 17.68 30.47 27.32
C VAL A 54 19.07 31.02 27.00
N VAL A 55 19.46 32.05 27.72
CA VAL A 55 20.75 32.70 27.55
C VAL A 55 21.84 31.91 28.26
N GLY A 56 23.01 31.80 27.64
CA GLY A 56 24.17 31.14 28.24
C GLY A 56 24.04 29.61 28.36
N ALA A 57 23.21 28.98 27.50
CA ALA A 57 23.23 27.52 27.37
C ALA A 57 24.43 27.06 26.55
N GLU A 58 25.12 26.06 27.07
CA GLU A 58 26.30 25.46 26.44
C GLU A 58 25.87 24.45 25.38
N VAL A 59 26.39 24.57 24.16
CA VAL A 59 26.07 23.72 23.03
C VAL A 59 27.35 23.03 22.54
N THR A 60 27.34 21.71 22.51
CA THR A 60 28.46 20.89 22.06
C THR A 60 28.09 20.01 20.88
N PHE A 61 29.01 19.80 19.97
CA PHE A 61 28.78 19.03 18.72
C PHE A 61 29.60 17.73 18.81
N LYS A 62 28.90 16.60 18.79
CA LYS A 62 29.51 15.28 18.93
C LYS A 62 30.51 15.00 17.81
N GLY A 63 31.71 14.58 18.18
CA GLY A 63 32.80 14.29 17.23
C GLY A 63 33.62 15.51 16.82
N THR A 64 33.33 16.69 17.40
CA THR A 64 34.14 17.93 17.22
C THR A 64 34.62 18.48 18.56
N GLN A 65 35.51 19.46 18.51
CA GLN A 65 35.92 20.26 19.70
C GLN A 65 35.13 21.58 19.80
N ILE A 66 34.09 21.76 18.95
CA ILE A 66 33.29 22.98 18.90
C ILE A 66 32.36 23.01 20.11
N LYS A 67 32.51 24.07 20.90
CA LYS A 67 31.72 24.37 22.08
C LYS A 67 31.26 25.82 21.98
N MET A 68 30.01 26.08 22.05
CA MET A 68 29.42 27.41 21.94
C MET A 68 28.42 27.69 23.05
N VAL A 69 28.10 28.97 23.25
CA VAL A 69 27.19 29.40 24.30
C VAL A 69 26.12 30.28 23.65
N THR A 70 24.85 30.07 23.98
CA THR A 70 23.74 30.86 23.43
C THR A 70 23.80 32.31 23.87
N ASP A 71 23.51 33.22 22.93
CA ASP A 71 23.47 34.67 23.12
C ASP A 71 22.22 35.15 23.86
N LYS A 72 22.04 36.49 23.93
CA LYS A 72 20.89 37.12 24.58
C LYS A 72 19.51 36.74 24.02
N ASP A 73 19.46 36.28 22.76
CA ASP A 73 18.26 35.84 22.05
C ASP A 73 18.13 34.29 22.10
N GLY A 74 19.01 33.62 22.87
CA GLY A 74 19.08 32.16 23.02
C GLY A 74 19.63 31.48 21.78
N GLU A 75 20.33 32.18 20.88
CA GLU A 75 20.74 31.66 19.57
C GLU A 75 22.25 31.44 19.50
N ILE A 76 22.65 30.45 18.70
CA ILE A 76 24.01 30.30 18.19
C ILE A 76 23.96 30.14 16.68
N GLY A 77 24.99 30.66 15.98
CA GLY A 77 25.25 30.40 14.57
C GLY A 77 26.61 29.75 14.43
N VAL A 78 26.71 28.59 13.81
CA VAL A 78 27.99 27.87 13.65
C VAL A 78 28.14 27.36 12.21
N GLU A 79 29.32 27.53 11.65
CA GLU A 79 29.69 26.91 10.38
C GLU A 79 30.28 25.52 10.61
N LEU A 80 29.73 24.52 10.01
CA LEU A 80 30.06 23.13 10.13
C LEU A 80 30.36 22.51 8.77
N SER A 81 31.35 21.62 8.70
CA SER A 81 31.78 21.00 7.41
C SER A 81 31.24 19.58 7.19
N GLY A 82 30.45 19.04 8.10
CA GLY A 82 29.85 17.71 7.95
C GLY A 82 28.37 17.78 7.57
N THR A 83 27.83 16.65 7.17
CA THR A 83 26.42 16.51 6.76
C THR A 83 25.46 16.18 7.91
N SER A 84 25.98 15.82 9.09
CA SER A 84 25.17 15.47 10.25
C SER A 84 25.98 15.55 11.56
N TYR A 85 25.35 16.06 12.62
CA TYR A 85 25.96 16.16 13.95
C TYR A 85 24.96 15.78 15.05
N GLY A 86 25.46 15.07 16.07
CA GLY A 86 24.78 15.00 17.36
C GLY A 86 25.06 16.29 18.14
N VAL A 87 24.01 16.97 18.61
CA VAL A 87 24.13 18.23 19.35
C VAL A 87 23.63 18.01 20.78
N THR A 88 24.48 18.38 21.77
CA THR A 88 24.09 18.36 23.18
C THR A 88 24.00 19.79 23.70
N VAL A 89 22.90 20.11 24.37
CA VAL A 89 22.63 21.43 24.95
C VAL A 89 22.51 21.30 26.47
N HIS A 90 23.37 22.01 27.20
CA HIS A 90 23.42 21.99 28.66
C HIS A 90 23.27 23.41 29.24
N LYS A 91 22.49 23.55 30.30
CA LYS A 91 22.36 24.78 31.08
C LYS A 91 22.08 24.46 32.54
N GLU A 92 22.77 25.11 33.46
CA GLU A 92 22.49 24.97 34.89
C GLU A 92 21.03 25.39 35.20
N GLY A 93 20.32 24.57 35.98
CA GLY A 93 18.88 24.74 36.25
C GLY A 93 17.95 24.16 35.18
N TYR A 94 18.52 23.45 34.19
CA TYR A 94 17.77 22.75 33.14
C TYR A 94 18.30 21.33 32.98
N TYR A 95 17.45 20.43 32.46
CA TYR A 95 17.92 19.10 32.03
C TYR A 95 18.68 19.21 30.71
N GLU A 96 19.72 18.40 30.59
CA GLU A 96 20.51 18.29 29.38
C GLU A 96 19.62 17.75 28.23
N SER A 97 19.64 18.44 27.11
CA SER A 97 18.95 18.01 25.88
C SER A 97 19.95 17.51 24.86
N VAL A 98 19.71 16.33 24.29
CA VAL A 98 20.54 15.73 23.25
C VAL A 98 19.72 15.59 21.96
N LEU A 99 20.17 16.27 20.91
CA LEU A 99 19.67 16.10 19.54
C LEU A 99 20.59 15.07 18.86
N PRO A 100 20.16 13.81 18.68
CA PRO A 100 21.06 12.74 18.30
C PRO A 100 21.58 12.85 16.87
N GLU A 101 20.82 13.50 15.98
CA GLU A 101 21.18 13.73 14.58
C GLU A 101 20.57 15.02 14.06
N VAL A 102 21.40 16.02 13.78
CA VAL A 102 21.05 17.24 13.08
C VAL A 102 21.65 17.17 11.69
N LYS A 103 20.82 17.01 10.67
CA LYS A 103 21.27 16.97 9.27
C LYS A 103 21.54 18.37 8.76
N LEU A 104 22.67 18.54 8.11
CA LEU A 104 23.13 19.80 7.54
C LEU A 104 23.36 19.62 6.04
N GLU A 105 22.99 20.62 5.27
CA GLU A 105 23.25 20.66 3.82
C GLU A 105 24.34 21.69 3.51
N ALA A 106 25.37 21.26 2.78
CA ALA A 106 26.49 22.12 2.41
C ALA A 106 26.01 23.35 1.63
N GLY A 107 26.40 24.54 2.10
CA GLY A 107 26.04 25.81 1.50
C GLY A 107 24.64 26.33 1.86
N LYS A 108 23.88 25.62 2.69
CA LYS A 108 22.57 26.07 3.20
C LYS A 108 22.65 26.39 4.70
N ALA A 109 21.72 27.24 5.17
CA ALA A 109 21.53 27.52 6.59
C ALA A 109 20.42 26.63 7.13
N THR A 110 20.75 25.75 8.08
CA THR A 110 19.78 24.93 8.81
C THR A 110 19.44 25.64 10.12
N ARG A 111 18.15 25.85 10.41
CA ARG A 111 17.66 26.44 11.65
C ARG A 111 16.87 25.44 12.45
N ILE A 112 17.27 25.25 13.71
CA ILE A 112 16.60 24.35 14.66
C ILE A 112 16.35 25.08 15.98
N THR A 113 15.30 24.67 16.68
CA THR A 113 15.03 25.14 18.04
C THR A 113 15.16 23.96 19.00
N CYS A 114 15.84 24.15 20.11
CA CYS A 114 15.98 23.19 21.18
C CYS A 114 15.25 23.70 22.42
N ASP A 115 14.28 22.94 22.91
CA ASP A 115 13.54 23.24 24.13
C ASP A 115 14.29 22.64 25.32
N LEU A 116 14.72 23.47 26.27
CA LEU A 116 15.25 23.00 27.54
C LEU A 116 14.17 22.95 28.61
N VAL A 117 14.11 21.85 29.32
CA VAL A 117 13.18 21.64 30.43
C VAL A 117 13.81 22.19 31.72
N PRO A 118 13.20 23.20 32.40
CA PRO A 118 13.69 23.64 33.70
C PRO A 118 13.61 22.52 34.75
N GLY A 119 14.68 22.30 35.51
CA GLY A 119 14.70 21.29 36.55
C GLY A 119 15.99 21.26 37.33
N ASN A 120 15.98 20.62 38.48
CA ASN A 120 17.21 20.41 39.27
C ASN A 120 17.94 19.19 38.68
N PRO A 121 19.18 19.30 38.16
CA PRO A 121 19.96 18.18 37.61
C PRO A 121 20.20 17.04 38.59
N ASN A 122 20.05 17.29 39.93
CA ASN A 122 20.13 16.27 40.98
C ASN A 122 18.79 15.56 41.27
N GLN A 123 17.70 16.04 40.79
CA GLN A 123 16.44 15.31 40.68
C GLN A 123 16.32 14.76 39.27
N GLN A 124 16.77 13.55 39.10
CA GLN A 124 16.55 12.84 37.85
C GLN A 124 15.03 12.66 37.61
N LEU A 125 14.41 13.69 37.05
CA LEU A 125 13.16 13.54 36.34
C LEU A 125 13.50 12.79 35.07
N PHE A 126 13.17 11.48 35.06
CA PHE A 126 13.38 10.61 33.94
C PHE A 126 12.39 10.91 32.82
N PHE A 127 12.60 12.01 32.09
CA PHE A 127 12.06 12.21 30.74
C PHE A 127 12.94 11.52 29.70
N GLY A 128 13.54 10.45 30.04
CA GLY A 128 14.45 9.71 29.20
C GLY A 128 13.89 8.41 28.77
N ILE A 129 12.73 8.47 28.28
CA ILE A 129 12.12 7.42 27.55
C ILE A 129 12.44 7.67 26.13
N GLY A 130 12.99 6.69 25.42
CA GLY A 130 13.36 6.81 24.05
C GLY A 130 12.63 7.94 23.34
N GLY A 131 13.27 9.10 23.29
CA GLY A 131 12.80 10.29 22.62
C GLY A 131 11.30 10.51 22.65
N ILE A 132 10.67 10.87 23.80
CA ILE A 132 9.87 12.04 23.68
C ILE A 132 10.90 13.17 23.58
N ASN A 133 11.62 13.23 22.51
CA ASN A 133 11.94 14.48 21.94
C ASN A 133 10.56 15.10 21.68
N ILE A 134 10.12 15.92 22.62
CA ILE A 134 9.30 17.06 22.25
C ILE A 134 10.25 17.81 21.34
N VAL A 135 10.31 17.34 20.09
CA VAL A 135 11.15 17.92 19.07
C VAL A 135 10.70 19.33 19.02
N GLY A 136 11.58 20.17 19.50
CA GLY A 136 11.35 21.57 19.43
C GLY A 136 10.87 21.82 18.03
N THR A 137 9.67 22.31 17.96
CA THR A 137 9.09 22.83 16.72
C THR A 137 9.41 21.99 15.48
N LYS A 138 8.55 21.04 15.17
CA LYS A 138 8.28 20.62 13.79
C LYS A 138 8.38 21.91 12.99
N GLU A 139 9.30 22.01 12.03
CA GLU A 139 9.34 23.18 11.17
C GLU A 139 7.92 23.33 10.62
N LEU A 140 7.28 24.48 10.96
CA LEU A 140 5.86 24.64 10.67
C LEU A 140 5.58 24.65 9.15
N LEU A 141 6.60 24.86 8.33
CA LEU A 141 6.54 24.78 6.88
C LEU A 141 7.40 23.59 6.42
N SER A 142 6.82 22.68 5.66
CA SER A 142 7.52 21.53 5.10
C SER A 142 8.52 21.96 4.01
N ASP A 143 9.72 21.41 4.03
CA ASP A 143 10.70 21.58 2.94
C ASP A 143 10.44 20.64 1.76
N GLU A 144 9.52 19.69 1.90
CA GLU A 144 9.16 18.75 0.84
C GLU A 144 8.50 19.44 -0.35
N LEU A 145 8.85 19.02 -1.56
CA LEU A 145 8.29 19.57 -2.80
C LEU A 145 6.90 19.02 -3.12
N ALA A 146 6.64 17.76 -2.74
CA ALA A 146 5.35 17.08 -2.90
C ALA A 146 4.53 17.15 -1.61
N THR A 147 3.23 16.91 -1.71
CA THR A 147 2.37 16.71 -0.53
C THR A 147 2.79 15.43 0.19
N THR A 148 3.39 15.64 1.36
CA THR A 148 4.00 14.58 2.17
C THR A 148 3.54 14.71 3.62
N TYR A 149 3.10 13.60 4.20
CA TYR A 149 2.76 13.48 5.62
C TYR A 149 3.83 12.65 6.32
N LYS A 150 4.34 13.14 7.44
CA LYS A 150 5.33 12.42 8.22
C LYS A 150 4.78 12.11 9.60
N VAL A 151 4.65 10.82 9.90
CA VAL A 151 4.26 10.31 11.22
C VAL A 151 5.52 9.83 11.94
N THR A 152 5.78 10.36 13.12
CA THR A 152 6.97 10.03 13.92
C THR A 152 6.67 8.90 14.92
N SER A 153 7.72 8.30 15.52
CA SER A 153 7.54 7.30 16.59
C SER A 153 6.75 7.86 17.77
N ALA A 154 6.90 9.15 18.07
CA ALA A 154 6.11 9.80 19.11
C ALA A 154 4.62 9.86 18.78
N ASP A 155 4.26 10.21 17.54
CA ASP A 155 2.87 10.19 17.08
C ASP A 155 2.28 8.77 17.17
N ILE A 156 3.07 7.75 16.79
CA ILE A 156 2.68 6.33 16.84
C ILE A 156 2.47 5.86 18.28
N GLU A 157 3.39 6.19 19.18
CA GLU A 157 3.31 5.83 20.59
C GLU A 157 2.12 6.52 21.29
N HIS A 158 1.83 7.79 20.97
CA HIS A 158 0.66 8.48 21.50
C HIS A 158 -0.68 7.99 20.91
N HIS A 159 -0.65 7.44 19.71
CA HIS A 159 -1.83 6.88 19.05
C HIS A 159 -2.13 5.44 19.48
N LEU A 160 -1.16 4.77 20.13
CA LEU A 160 -1.23 3.36 20.57
C LEU A 160 -1.56 2.39 19.44
N SER A 161 -0.99 2.64 18.26
CA SER A 161 -1.17 1.82 17.07
C SER A 161 -0.64 0.40 17.27
N THR A 162 -1.31 -0.60 16.70
CA THR A 162 -0.90 -2.01 16.74
C THR A 162 -0.15 -2.42 15.47
N ASN A 163 -0.52 -1.80 14.34
CA ASN A 163 0.04 -2.10 13.01
C ASN A 163 0.17 -0.84 12.16
N LEU A 164 0.79 -0.98 10.98
CA LEU A 164 0.96 0.14 10.06
C LEU A 164 -0.38 0.74 9.59
N GLY A 165 -1.42 -0.08 9.43
CA GLY A 165 -2.75 0.42 9.04
C GLY A 165 -3.31 1.42 10.05
N ASP A 166 -3.18 1.14 11.36
CA ASP A 166 -3.58 2.08 12.40
C ASP A 166 -2.78 3.40 12.32
N VAL A 167 -1.48 3.32 12.00
CA VAL A 167 -0.63 4.52 11.83
C VAL A 167 -1.10 5.38 10.67
N LEU A 168 -1.53 4.77 9.57
CA LEU A 168 -1.98 5.51 8.38
C LEU A 168 -3.32 6.22 8.57
N THR A 169 -4.12 5.88 9.59
CA THR A 169 -5.33 6.64 9.93
C THR A 169 -5.04 8.05 10.45
N LEU A 170 -3.78 8.38 10.74
CA LEU A 170 -3.34 9.74 11.08
C LEU A 170 -3.17 10.66 9.86
N VAL A 171 -3.29 10.10 8.64
CA VAL A 171 -3.20 10.86 7.38
C VAL A 171 -4.55 11.48 7.05
N PRO A 172 -4.63 12.78 6.71
CA PRO A 172 -5.89 13.43 6.32
C PRO A 172 -6.63 12.67 5.22
N GLY A 173 -7.93 12.51 5.36
CA GLY A 173 -8.80 11.85 4.40
C GLY A 173 -8.79 10.31 4.45
N VAL A 174 -7.98 9.71 5.32
CA VAL A 174 -8.06 8.27 5.61
C VAL A 174 -9.11 8.05 6.71
N GLU A 175 -10.20 7.39 6.37
CA GLU A 175 -11.28 7.10 7.30
C GLU A 175 -10.92 5.91 8.19
N ARG A 176 -11.22 6.04 9.48
CA ARG A 176 -11.17 4.93 10.42
C ARG A 176 -12.52 4.20 10.43
N THR A 177 -12.59 3.06 9.78
CA THR A 177 -13.81 2.24 9.72
C THR A 177 -13.87 1.19 10.82
N ASN A 178 -12.70 0.72 11.30
CA ASN A 178 -12.57 -0.33 12.29
C ASN A 178 -11.79 0.15 13.52
N PRO A 179 -11.98 -0.48 14.68
CA PRO A 179 -11.13 -0.21 15.84
C PRO A 179 -9.68 -0.60 15.55
N PRO A 180 -8.69 0.02 16.21
CA PRO A 180 -7.30 -0.38 16.03
C PRO A 180 -7.07 -1.80 16.56
N GLY A 181 -6.45 -2.65 15.76
CA GLY A 181 -6.23 -4.03 16.13
C GLY A 181 -5.87 -4.92 14.96
N LEU A 182 -6.06 -6.22 15.13
CA LEU A 182 -5.70 -7.24 14.15
C LEU A 182 -6.91 -8.08 13.68
N SER A 183 -8.09 -7.83 14.22
CA SER A 183 -9.30 -8.61 13.95
C SER A 183 -9.80 -8.49 12.51
N THR A 184 -9.48 -7.39 11.83
CA THR A 184 -9.90 -7.15 10.44
C THR A 184 -8.71 -6.81 9.56
N LYS A 185 -8.72 -7.32 8.31
CA LYS A 185 -7.73 -6.99 7.29
C LYS A 185 -7.68 -5.49 7.04
N THR A 186 -6.49 -4.93 6.97
CA THR A 186 -6.28 -3.50 6.77
C THR A 186 -5.44 -3.22 5.54
N GLN A 187 -6.00 -2.44 4.62
CA GLN A 187 -5.36 -1.94 3.42
C GLN A 187 -5.61 -0.44 3.30
N VAL A 188 -4.85 0.28 2.49
CA VAL A 188 -5.00 1.73 2.34
C VAL A 188 -4.94 2.15 0.88
N SER A 189 -5.79 3.10 0.52
CA SER A 189 -5.66 3.94 -0.67
C SER A 189 -5.77 5.41 -0.26
N PHE A 190 -5.04 6.27 -0.95
CA PHE A 190 -5.06 7.71 -0.68
C PHE A 190 -5.88 8.44 -1.73
N ARG A 191 -6.52 9.54 -1.32
CA ARG A 191 -7.30 10.43 -2.19
C ARG A 191 -8.39 9.67 -2.96
N ASN A 192 -9.05 8.75 -2.27
CA ASN A 192 -10.14 7.92 -2.78
C ASN A 192 -11.40 8.16 -1.93
N ALA A 193 -12.51 8.51 -2.56
CA ALA A 193 -13.77 8.77 -1.86
C ALA A 193 -14.47 7.49 -1.35
N GLY A 194 -13.98 6.30 -1.67
CA GLY A 194 -14.64 5.05 -1.34
C GLY A 194 -16.03 5.03 -1.98
N THR A 195 -16.20 4.34 -3.06
CA THR A 195 -17.51 4.26 -3.71
C THR A 195 -18.19 2.95 -3.36
N LEU A 196 -19.47 2.84 -3.70
CA LEU A 196 -20.25 1.63 -3.55
C LEU A 196 -19.50 0.39 -4.04
N GLY A 197 -19.38 -0.60 -3.17
CA GLY A 197 -18.65 -1.84 -3.42
C GLY A 197 -17.15 -1.72 -3.12
N GLU A 198 -16.76 -2.06 -1.90
CA GLU A 198 -15.36 -2.10 -1.45
C GLU A 198 -14.47 -3.03 -2.30
N ASN A 199 -15.07 -3.94 -3.06
CA ASN A 199 -14.42 -4.94 -3.90
C ASN A 199 -14.43 -4.61 -5.40
N SER A 200 -14.65 -3.35 -5.79
CA SER A 200 -14.57 -3.00 -7.21
C SER A 200 -13.14 -3.08 -7.74
N ALA A 201 -13.00 -3.40 -9.03
CA ALA A 201 -11.69 -3.50 -9.68
C ALA A 201 -10.87 -2.20 -9.56
N GLU A 202 -11.51 -1.02 -9.60
CA GLU A 202 -10.85 0.27 -9.50
C GLU A 202 -10.42 0.61 -8.07
N THR A 203 -11.22 0.27 -7.07
CA THR A 203 -10.84 0.40 -5.66
C THR A 203 -9.66 -0.53 -5.35
N THR A 204 -9.72 -1.77 -5.83
CA THR A 204 -8.63 -2.74 -5.74
C THR A 204 -7.37 -2.22 -6.46
N ALA A 205 -7.50 -1.65 -7.65
CA ALA A 205 -6.39 -1.04 -8.38
C ALA A 205 -5.81 0.18 -7.66
N ALA A 206 -6.63 1.01 -7.01
CA ALA A 206 -6.16 2.15 -6.21
C ALA A 206 -5.38 1.67 -4.97
N ILE A 207 -5.85 0.62 -4.30
CA ILE A 207 -5.14 0.00 -3.18
C ILE A 207 -3.83 -0.64 -3.66
N PHE A 208 -3.86 -1.41 -4.75
CA PHE A 208 -2.70 -2.03 -5.38
C PHE A 208 -1.68 -1.00 -5.90
N GLY A 209 -2.15 0.17 -6.35
CA GLY A 209 -1.33 1.30 -6.78
C GLY A 209 -0.59 2.02 -5.65
N THR A 210 -0.85 1.68 -4.38
CA THR A 210 -0.11 2.20 -3.23
C THR A 210 1.14 1.34 -2.98
N LYS A 211 2.33 1.93 -3.20
CA LYS A 211 3.61 1.26 -2.94
C LYS A 211 4.00 1.41 -1.48
N VAL A 212 4.29 0.32 -0.82
CA VAL A 212 4.82 0.32 0.55
C VAL A 212 6.28 -0.12 0.53
N MET A 213 7.12 0.64 1.20
CA MET A 213 8.55 0.36 1.34
C MET A 213 8.93 0.27 2.82
N LEU A 214 9.71 -0.74 3.17
CA LEU A 214 10.24 -0.95 4.52
C LEU A 214 11.77 -0.79 4.48
N ASP A 215 12.30 0.31 5.03
CA ASP A 215 13.73 0.66 4.98
C ASP A 215 14.32 0.59 3.56
N ASP A 216 13.68 1.28 2.61
CA ASP A 216 14.03 1.32 1.19
C ASP A 216 13.81 0.03 0.39
N ILE A 217 13.25 -1.01 1.00
CA ILE A 217 12.89 -2.27 0.35
C ILE A 217 11.42 -2.25 -0.02
N PRO A 218 11.05 -2.41 -1.31
CA PRO A 218 9.65 -2.50 -1.72
C PRO A 218 9.03 -3.82 -1.25
N ILE A 219 7.78 -3.74 -0.76
CA ILE A 219 6.98 -4.92 -0.44
C ILE A 219 5.99 -5.11 -1.58
N SER A 220 6.22 -6.14 -2.41
CA SER A 220 5.39 -6.48 -3.57
C SER A 220 4.27 -7.46 -3.21
N ASN A 221 3.13 -7.34 -3.89
CA ASN A 221 2.05 -8.32 -3.92
C ASN A 221 1.72 -8.76 -5.36
N ASN A 222 2.62 -8.51 -6.30
CA ASN A 222 2.41 -8.77 -7.74
C ASN A 222 2.27 -10.26 -8.04
N ALA A 223 3.06 -11.11 -7.35
CA ALA A 223 3.08 -12.56 -7.54
C ALA A 223 2.03 -13.32 -6.72
N ASN A 224 1.18 -12.63 -5.97
CA ASN A 224 0.15 -13.28 -5.19
C ASN A 224 -0.96 -13.80 -6.11
N LEU A 225 -1.14 -15.13 -6.15
CA LEU A 225 -2.15 -15.84 -6.94
C LEU A 225 -3.28 -16.43 -6.08
N GLN A 226 -3.42 -16.00 -4.82
CA GLN A 226 -4.48 -16.46 -3.91
C GLN A 226 -5.90 -16.00 -4.33
N ALA A 227 -6.07 -15.38 -5.48
CA ALA A 227 -7.37 -14.95 -6.00
C ALA A 227 -8.27 -16.16 -6.30
N GLY A 228 -9.56 -16.00 -6.03
CA GLY A 228 -10.57 -17.02 -6.33
C GLY A 228 -10.57 -18.23 -5.40
N THR A 229 -9.90 -18.16 -4.27
CA THR A 229 -9.87 -19.26 -3.30
C THR A 229 -11.19 -19.46 -2.56
N GLY A 230 -12.16 -18.58 -2.76
CA GLY A 230 -13.46 -18.65 -2.07
C GLY A 230 -13.38 -18.39 -0.56
N THR A 231 -12.24 -18.02 -0.05
CA THR A 231 -11.97 -17.81 1.40
C THR A 231 -12.65 -16.59 2.00
N HIS A 232 -13.57 -15.95 1.27
CA HIS A 232 -14.10 -14.65 1.67
C HIS A 232 -15.50 -14.70 2.22
N PHE A 233 -16.06 -15.88 2.47
CA PHE A 233 -17.44 -15.97 2.86
C PHE A 233 -17.62 -15.77 4.35
N GLY A 234 -17.95 -14.55 4.72
CA GLY A 234 -18.63 -14.20 5.96
C GLY A 234 -17.75 -13.87 7.15
N VAL A 235 -16.49 -14.25 7.17
CA VAL A 235 -15.58 -13.98 8.28
C VAL A 235 -14.37 -13.24 7.74
N GLY A 236 -14.48 -11.94 7.60
CA GLY A 236 -13.53 -10.97 7.07
C GLY A 236 -12.26 -11.55 6.48
N GLY A 237 -12.19 -11.59 5.16
CA GLY A 237 -11.08 -12.18 4.40
C GLY A 237 -9.71 -11.89 4.99
N THR A 238 -8.99 -12.92 5.23
CA THR A 238 -7.87 -12.93 6.14
C THR A 238 -6.54 -12.72 5.45
N THR A 239 -6.44 -13.07 4.17
CA THR A 239 -5.25 -12.82 3.37
C THR A 239 -5.48 -11.81 2.27
N THR A 240 -4.39 -11.21 1.80
CA THR A 240 -4.42 -10.41 0.60
C THR A 240 -4.69 -11.31 -0.61
N THR A 241 -5.70 -10.94 -1.38
CA THR A 241 -5.96 -11.57 -2.68
C THR A 241 -4.99 -11.06 -3.73
N GLY A 242 -4.78 -11.84 -4.76
CA GLY A 242 -4.07 -11.38 -5.96
C GLY A 242 -4.71 -10.12 -6.52
N GLY A 243 -3.89 -9.21 -7.01
CA GLY A 243 -4.34 -7.95 -7.58
C GLY A 243 -4.76 -6.87 -6.56
N SER A 244 -4.60 -7.11 -5.26
CA SER A 244 -4.85 -6.11 -4.21
C SER A 244 -3.56 -5.69 -3.50
N GLY A 245 -3.64 -4.64 -2.66
CA GLY A 245 -2.50 -4.18 -1.85
C GLY A 245 -2.11 -5.17 -0.75
N ILE A 246 -1.02 -4.90 -0.07
CA ILE A 246 -0.54 -5.72 1.05
C ILE A 246 -1.44 -5.59 2.28
N ASP A 247 -1.44 -6.61 3.13
CA ASP A 247 -2.07 -6.53 4.44
C ASP A 247 -1.15 -5.80 5.43
N LEU A 248 -1.57 -4.62 5.85
CA LEU A 248 -0.79 -3.73 6.72
C LEU A 248 -0.68 -4.25 8.16
N ARG A 249 -1.51 -5.23 8.56
CA ARG A 249 -1.41 -5.92 9.86
C ARG A 249 -0.08 -6.66 10.01
N THR A 250 0.57 -7.04 8.91
CA THR A 250 1.85 -7.76 8.92
C THR A 250 3.04 -6.91 9.37
N ILE A 251 2.89 -5.57 9.47
CA ILE A 251 3.93 -4.64 9.88
C ILE A 251 3.60 -4.06 11.27
N PRO A 252 4.27 -4.54 12.35
CA PRO A 252 4.04 -4.04 13.71
C PRO A 252 4.41 -2.57 13.86
N ALA A 253 3.55 -1.79 14.53
CA ALA A 253 3.79 -0.36 14.76
C ALA A 253 4.97 -0.09 15.72
N ASP A 254 5.24 -0.97 16.67
CA ASP A 254 6.26 -0.81 17.71
C ASP A 254 7.69 -0.70 17.18
N ASN A 255 7.95 -1.26 16.01
CA ASN A 255 9.26 -1.23 15.36
C ASN A 255 9.48 0.01 14.48
N ILE A 256 8.45 0.81 14.28
CA ILE A 256 8.49 1.95 13.37
C ILE A 256 9.14 3.17 14.05
N GLU A 257 10.13 3.76 13.40
CA GLU A 257 10.74 5.04 13.78
C GLU A 257 9.98 6.21 13.16
N SER A 258 9.64 6.09 11.87
CA SER A 258 8.83 7.07 11.17
C SER A 258 8.15 6.45 9.95
N VAL A 259 7.03 7.04 9.55
CA VAL A 259 6.37 6.76 8.28
C VAL A 259 6.27 8.07 7.50
N GLU A 260 6.73 8.03 6.26
CA GLU A 260 6.60 9.12 5.31
C GLU A 260 5.60 8.69 4.23
N ILE A 261 4.53 9.47 4.08
CA ILE A 261 3.44 9.18 3.15
C ILE A 261 3.40 10.27 2.09
N ILE A 262 3.70 9.92 0.84
CA ILE A 262 3.71 10.82 -0.30
C ILE A 262 2.44 10.56 -1.11
N THR A 263 1.47 11.47 -1.00
CA THR A 263 0.20 11.41 -1.76
C THR A 263 0.28 12.23 -3.05
N GLY A 264 1.19 13.20 -3.10
CA GLY A 264 1.49 14.02 -4.26
C GLY A 264 2.33 13.31 -5.33
N VAL A 265 3.06 14.10 -6.13
CA VAL A 265 3.95 13.60 -7.18
C VAL A 265 5.29 13.17 -6.55
N PRO A 266 5.62 11.87 -6.52
CA PRO A 266 6.86 11.39 -5.91
C PRO A 266 8.08 11.70 -6.78
N SER A 267 9.30 11.53 -6.24
CA SER A 267 10.56 11.55 -6.99
C SER A 267 10.57 10.51 -8.11
N ALA A 268 11.31 10.76 -9.19
CA ALA A 268 11.53 9.82 -10.29
C ALA A 268 12.24 8.52 -9.84
N GLU A 269 12.92 8.54 -8.69
CA GLU A 269 13.50 7.38 -8.04
C GLU A 269 12.48 6.27 -7.78
N TYR A 270 11.19 6.63 -7.55
CA TYR A 270 10.14 5.70 -7.19
C TYR A 270 9.20 5.42 -8.36
N GLY A 271 9.04 4.16 -8.71
CA GLY A 271 8.14 3.68 -9.77
C GLY A 271 7.25 2.54 -9.31
N ASP A 272 6.52 1.96 -10.26
CA ASP A 272 5.53 0.91 -10.05
C ASP A 272 4.48 1.32 -8.99
N LEU A 273 3.89 2.50 -9.14
CA LEU A 273 2.86 3.06 -8.25
C LEU A 273 1.95 4.04 -8.98
N THR A 274 0.69 4.15 -8.56
CA THR A 274 -0.29 5.10 -9.09
C THR A 274 -1.01 5.92 -8.01
N SER A 275 -1.24 5.36 -6.82
CA SER A 275 -2.01 6.03 -5.76
C SER A 275 -1.14 6.82 -4.80
N GLY A 276 -0.13 6.21 -4.19
CA GLY A 276 0.75 6.85 -3.24
C GLY A 276 1.97 6.02 -2.88
N LEU A 277 2.86 6.61 -2.10
CA LEU A 277 4.07 5.95 -1.59
C LEU A 277 4.09 6.04 -0.07
N VAL A 278 4.22 4.90 0.59
CA VAL A 278 4.39 4.77 2.05
C VAL A 278 5.80 4.28 2.33
N LYS A 279 6.64 5.12 2.92
CA LYS A 279 8.01 4.77 3.31
C LYS A 279 8.05 4.56 4.82
N VAL A 280 8.26 3.34 5.24
CA VAL A 280 8.39 2.97 6.64
C VAL A 280 9.87 2.86 6.99
N VAL A 281 10.30 3.63 7.96
CA VAL A 281 11.65 3.55 8.53
C VAL A 281 11.56 2.86 9.88
N THR A 282 12.31 1.77 10.05
CA THR A 282 12.35 1.04 11.33
C THR A 282 13.47 1.55 12.23
N LYS A 283 13.31 1.33 13.53
CA LYS A 283 14.27 1.71 14.55
C LYS A 283 15.62 1.01 14.31
N LYS A 284 16.72 1.78 14.27
CA LYS A 284 18.08 1.31 13.92
C LYS A 284 19.08 1.63 15.03
N SER A 285 20.15 0.85 15.09
CA SER A 285 21.31 1.09 15.94
C SER A 285 21.01 1.13 17.45
N LYS A 286 21.69 2.00 18.21
CA LYS A 286 21.59 2.06 19.68
C LYS A 286 20.21 2.56 20.11
N GLN A 287 19.48 1.75 20.85
CA GLN A 287 18.22 2.09 21.48
C GLN A 287 18.08 1.35 22.82
N PRO A 288 17.29 1.87 23.77
CA PRO A 288 17.09 1.17 25.02
C PRO A 288 16.38 -0.16 24.81
N HIS A 289 16.70 -1.16 25.64
CA HIS A 289 15.97 -2.42 25.66
C HIS A 289 14.61 -2.17 26.30
N ARG A 290 13.54 -2.37 25.53
CA ARG A 290 12.17 -2.08 25.93
C ARG A 290 11.31 -3.34 25.82
N PHE A 291 10.48 -3.56 26.82
CA PHE A 291 9.43 -4.55 26.78
C PHE A 291 8.07 -3.86 26.86
N LYS A 292 7.13 -4.28 26.03
CA LYS A 292 5.76 -3.76 25.98
C LYS A 292 4.76 -4.90 26.04
N LEU A 293 3.68 -4.66 26.75
CA LEU A 293 2.47 -5.49 26.73
C LEU A 293 1.29 -4.60 26.40
N LYS A 294 0.47 -5.03 25.46
CA LYS A 294 -0.75 -4.34 25.07
C LYS A 294 -1.93 -5.31 25.09
N ALA A 295 -3.04 -4.88 25.62
CA ALA A 295 -4.28 -5.64 25.65
C ALA A 295 -5.47 -4.74 25.34
N ASN A 296 -6.34 -5.21 24.48
CA ASN A 296 -7.64 -4.64 24.16
C ASN A 296 -8.66 -5.80 24.07
N PRO A 297 -9.96 -5.55 23.85
CA PRO A 297 -10.96 -6.61 23.81
C PRO A 297 -10.64 -7.75 22.84
N ASP A 298 -10.06 -7.41 21.67
CA ASP A 298 -9.82 -8.37 20.60
C ASP A 298 -8.37 -8.85 20.55
N THR A 299 -7.40 -8.03 20.97
CA THR A 299 -5.97 -8.27 20.70
C THR A 299 -5.14 -8.24 21.97
N LYS A 300 -4.23 -9.20 22.09
CA LYS A 300 -3.16 -9.26 23.10
C LYS A 300 -1.83 -9.25 22.38
N GLU A 301 -0.94 -8.35 22.75
CA GLU A 301 0.33 -8.14 22.06
C GLU A 301 1.49 -8.02 23.06
N ALA A 302 2.62 -8.65 22.73
CA ALA A 302 3.88 -8.53 23.44
C ALA A 302 4.98 -8.14 22.47
N ASN A 303 5.80 -7.15 22.86
CA ASN A 303 6.92 -6.69 22.06
C ASN A 303 8.20 -6.58 22.90
N LEU A 304 9.31 -7.06 22.37
CA LEU A 304 10.64 -6.88 22.92
C LEU A 304 11.53 -6.26 21.87
N SER A 305 12.10 -5.10 22.17
CA SER A 305 13.00 -4.39 21.25
C SER A 305 14.22 -3.86 21.97
N GLY A 306 15.29 -3.64 21.22
CA GLY A 306 16.51 -3.07 21.79
C GLY A 306 17.60 -2.94 20.75
N GLY A 307 18.70 -2.29 21.15
CA GLY A 307 19.84 -2.18 20.28
C GLY A 307 21.07 -1.65 21.03
N TRP A 308 22.23 -2.08 20.59
CA TRP A 308 23.50 -1.63 21.11
C TRP A 308 24.48 -1.36 19.96
N MET A 309 25.52 -0.67 20.25
CA MET A 309 26.54 -0.29 19.26
C MET A 309 27.93 -0.59 19.79
N PRO A 310 28.38 -1.86 19.68
CA PRO A 310 29.77 -2.19 20.03
C PRO A 310 30.72 -1.63 18.96
N VAL A 311 31.51 -0.66 19.31
CA VAL A 311 32.53 0.02 18.46
C VAL A 311 31.90 0.71 17.23
N LYS A 312 31.90 0.05 16.07
CA LYS A 312 31.41 0.61 14.77
C LYS A 312 30.21 -0.13 14.21
N THR A 313 29.77 -1.20 14.86
CA THR A 313 28.64 -2.02 14.42
C THR A 313 27.42 -1.72 15.30
N GLY A 314 26.40 -1.16 14.72
CA GLY A 314 25.09 -1.01 15.36
C GLY A 314 24.28 -2.28 15.16
N ILE A 315 23.77 -2.85 16.24
CA ILE A 315 22.89 -4.03 16.22
C ILE A 315 21.56 -3.61 16.83
N SER A 316 20.45 -3.81 16.14
CA SER A 316 19.11 -3.64 16.70
C SER A 316 18.23 -4.86 16.41
N TYR A 317 17.32 -5.13 17.32
CA TYR A 317 16.37 -6.23 17.19
C TYR A 317 14.97 -5.79 17.63
N ASN A 318 13.98 -6.46 17.06
CA ASN A 318 12.59 -6.38 17.47
C ASN A 318 11.97 -7.77 17.35
N VAL A 319 11.25 -8.19 18.37
CA VAL A 319 10.44 -9.42 18.38
C VAL A 319 9.05 -9.04 18.84
N ASN A 320 8.04 -9.38 18.06
CA ASN A 320 6.65 -9.06 18.34
C ASN A 320 5.80 -10.33 18.19
N TYR A 321 4.93 -10.55 19.16
CA TYR A 321 3.86 -11.55 19.09
C TYR A 321 2.54 -10.85 19.35
N ALA A 322 1.54 -11.13 18.54
CA ALA A 322 0.19 -10.64 18.74
C ALA A 322 -0.81 -11.74 18.42
N TYR A 323 -1.82 -11.85 19.27
CA TYR A 323 -2.95 -12.74 19.16
C TYR A 323 -4.24 -11.93 19.21
N SER A 324 -5.16 -12.19 18.30
CA SER A 324 -6.44 -11.49 18.18
C SER A 324 -7.58 -12.48 17.94
N GLU A 325 -8.71 -12.23 18.59
CA GLU A 325 -9.98 -12.93 18.36
C GLU A 325 -10.96 -11.92 17.75
N ARG A 326 -11.64 -12.26 16.66
CA ARG A 326 -12.64 -11.36 16.06
C ARG A 326 -13.86 -11.15 16.94
N ASP A 327 -14.28 -12.23 17.57
CA ASP A 327 -15.35 -12.24 18.55
C ASP A 327 -14.90 -13.11 19.71
N ILE A 328 -14.66 -12.50 20.86
CA ILE A 328 -14.23 -13.20 22.09
C ILE A 328 -15.19 -14.31 22.53
N ARG A 329 -16.44 -14.28 22.05
CA ARG A 329 -17.44 -15.33 22.27
C ARG A 329 -17.26 -16.54 21.38
N ARG A 330 -16.41 -16.43 20.34
CA ARG A 330 -16.11 -17.47 19.35
C ARG A 330 -14.62 -17.76 19.36
N SER A 331 -14.16 -18.61 20.24
CA SER A 331 -12.75 -19.00 20.37
C SER A 331 -12.19 -19.72 19.15
N SER A 332 -13.06 -20.11 18.19
CA SER A 332 -12.69 -20.78 16.94
C SER A 332 -12.19 -19.82 15.86
N ASP A 333 -12.32 -18.51 16.04
CA ASP A 333 -11.96 -17.51 15.02
C ASP A 333 -10.85 -16.58 15.54
N ASN A 334 -9.61 -16.86 15.12
CA ASN A 334 -8.44 -16.18 15.66
C ASN A 334 -7.42 -15.77 14.57
N TYR A 335 -6.62 -14.76 14.91
CA TYR A 335 -5.48 -14.29 14.15
C TYR A 335 -4.24 -14.19 15.04
N SER A 336 -3.16 -14.81 14.63
CA SER A 336 -1.85 -14.71 15.29
C SER A 336 -0.80 -14.13 14.35
N ARG A 337 0.03 -13.23 14.87
CA ARG A 337 1.18 -12.68 14.18
C ARG A 337 2.46 -12.90 15.02
N TYR A 338 3.47 -13.43 14.36
CA TYR A 338 4.83 -13.58 14.89
C TYR A 338 5.76 -12.77 14.00
N SER A 339 6.48 -11.83 14.53
CA SER A 339 7.47 -11.11 13.73
C SER A 339 8.80 -10.96 14.47
N GLY A 340 9.87 -11.08 13.71
CA GLY A 340 11.24 -10.89 14.19
C GLY A 340 12.04 -10.08 13.20
N GLN A 341 12.83 -9.12 13.70
CA GLN A 341 13.75 -8.34 12.90
C GLN A 341 15.10 -8.23 13.59
N VAL A 342 16.16 -8.36 12.80
CA VAL A 342 17.51 -8.03 13.21
C VAL A 342 18.11 -7.10 12.16
N THR A 343 18.70 -6.00 12.61
CA THR A 343 19.36 -5.03 11.75
C THR A 343 20.81 -4.85 12.19
N LEU A 344 21.74 -4.99 11.25
CA LEU A 344 23.16 -4.77 11.45
C LEU A 344 23.60 -3.56 10.62
N LYS A 345 24.04 -2.50 11.27
CA LYS A 345 24.58 -1.30 10.62
C LYS A 345 26.07 -1.20 10.87
N ASN A 346 26.85 -1.19 9.81
CA ASN A 346 28.30 -0.99 9.87
C ASN A 346 28.66 0.33 9.20
N ASP A 347 29.39 1.17 9.93
CA ASP A 347 29.92 2.43 9.40
C ASP A 347 31.47 2.30 9.19
N PHE A 348 31.91 2.59 7.95
CA PHE A 348 33.29 2.46 7.51
C PHE A 348 33.88 3.83 7.12
N SER A 349 35.19 3.87 6.99
CA SER A 349 35.92 5.04 6.45
C SER A 349 35.57 6.36 7.13
N GLY A 350 35.40 6.35 8.46
CA GLY A 350 35.08 7.55 9.23
C GLY A 350 33.64 8.05 9.00
N GLY A 351 32.75 7.18 8.54
CA GLY A 351 31.33 7.48 8.27
C GLY A 351 31.01 7.76 6.81
N ARG A 352 32.01 7.74 5.93
CA ARG A 352 31.81 7.93 4.48
C ARG A 352 31.11 6.76 3.79
N ALA A 353 31.24 5.55 4.35
CA ALA A 353 30.55 4.39 3.85
C ALA A 353 29.71 3.75 4.96
N SER A 354 28.51 3.30 4.64
CA SER A 354 27.66 2.55 5.56
C SER A 354 27.02 1.36 4.86
N LEU A 355 26.99 0.23 5.57
CA LEU A 355 26.33 -0.99 5.14
C LEU A 355 25.27 -1.36 6.16
N LEU A 356 24.04 -1.47 5.70
CA LEU A 356 22.89 -1.91 6.48
C LEU A 356 22.44 -3.28 5.98
N ASN A 357 22.49 -4.28 6.87
CA ASN A 357 21.90 -5.60 6.62
C ASN A 357 20.68 -5.75 7.48
N LYS A 358 19.62 -6.29 6.93
CA LYS A 358 18.35 -6.48 7.60
C LYS A 358 17.78 -7.88 7.32
N PHE A 359 17.49 -8.57 8.40
CA PHE A 359 16.75 -9.84 8.36
C PHE A 359 15.39 -9.62 8.99
N TYR A 360 14.37 -10.03 8.32
CA TYR A 360 12.99 -9.89 8.75
C TYR A 360 12.23 -11.21 8.54
N TYR A 361 11.47 -11.59 9.54
CA TYR A 361 10.55 -12.73 9.51
C TYR A 361 9.17 -12.28 9.96
N THR A 362 8.13 -12.72 9.26
CA THR A 362 6.74 -12.61 9.71
C THR A 362 6.01 -13.90 9.44
N GLY A 363 5.42 -14.46 10.47
CA GLY A 363 4.45 -15.55 10.40
C GLY A 363 3.06 -15.03 10.76
N VAL A 364 2.07 -15.41 9.97
CA VAL A 364 0.65 -15.11 10.20
C VAL A 364 -0.10 -16.43 10.22
N ILE A 365 -0.97 -16.59 11.20
CA ILE A 365 -1.97 -17.67 11.27
C ILE A 365 -3.31 -16.97 11.46
N ASP A 366 -4.20 -17.15 10.51
CA ASP A 366 -5.55 -16.61 10.51
C ASP A 366 -6.51 -17.75 10.23
N GLU A 367 -7.26 -18.18 11.24
CA GLU A 367 -8.01 -19.41 11.17
C GLU A 367 -9.38 -19.32 11.82
N THR A 368 -10.32 -20.05 11.24
CA THR A 368 -11.62 -20.37 11.81
C THR A 368 -11.69 -21.89 11.88
N ASN A 369 -11.72 -22.43 13.09
CA ASN A 369 -11.83 -23.86 13.33
C ASN A 369 -13.31 -24.29 13.31
N LEU A 370 -13.55 -25.58 13.11
CA LEU A 370 -14.89 -26.16 13.21
C LEU A 370 -15.54 -25.81 14.56
N ASP A 371 -16.81 -25.44 14.50
CA ASP A 371 -17.63 -25.29 15.70
C ASP A 371 -17.92 -26.69 16.29
N PRO A 372 -17.55 -26.96 17.53
CA PRO A 372 -17.82 -28.26 18.14
C PRO A 372 -19.31 -28.65 18.18
N ASP A 373 -20.19 -27.64 18.17
CA ASP A 373 -21.65 -27.83 18.22
C ASP A 373 -22.28 -27.90 16.82
N ASP A 374 -21.51 -27.55 15.76
CA ASP A 374 -21.93 -27.63 14.36
C ASP A 374 -20.80 -28.21 13.48
N PRO A 375 -20.78 -29.56 13.33
CA PRO A 375 -19.74 -30.23 12.52
C PRO A 375 -19.84 -29.93 11.01
N LEU A 376 -20.91 -29.25 10.56
CA LEU A 376 -21.09 -28.78 9.18
C LEU A 376 -20.65 -27.32 9.01
N SER A 377 -20.13 -26.70 10.06
CA SER A 377 -19.59 -25.37 10.02
C SER A 377 -18.34 -25.27 9.10
N VAL A 378 -18.00 -24.05 8.71
CA VAL A 378 -16.83 -23.82 7.87
C VAL A 378 -15.55 -23.93 8.69
N GLU A 379 -14.60 -24.74 8.24
CA GLU A 379 -13.22 -24.70 8.68
C GLU A 379 -12.38 -24.02 7.62
N GLN A 380 -11.56 -23.06 8.02
CA GLN A 380 -10.64 -22.39 7.10
C GLN A 380 -9.41 -21.87 7.83
N HIS A 381 -8.27 -21.85 7.14
CA HIS A 381 -7.09 -21.17 7.63
C HIS A 381 -6.26 -20.54 6.49
N ASN A 382 -5.52 -19.49 6.86
CA ASN A 382 -4.44 -18.91 6.06
C ASN A 382 -3.19 -18.84 6.92
N ARG A 383 -2.14 -19.52 6.51
CA ARG A 383 -0.87 -19.60 7.23
C ARG A 383 0.24 -19.11 6.33
N ASP A 384 0.62 -17.84 6.52
CA ASP A 384 1.67 -17.20 5.72
C ASP A 384 2.98 -17.14 6.50
N LYS A 385 4.09 -17.45 5.83
CA LYS A 385 5.45 -17.31 6.37
C LYS A 385 6.29 -16.51 5.39
N THR A 386 6.74 -15.35 5.81
CA THR A 386 7.57 -14.45 5.00
C THR A 386 8.97 -14.32 5.61
N TYR A 387 9.98 -14.56 4.80
CA TYR A 387 11.39 -14.32 5.09
C TYR A 387 11.89 -13.23 4.15
N MET A 388 12.54 -12.22 4.67
CA MET A 388 13.11 -11.15 3.87
C MET A 388 14.53 -10.83 4.34
N TYR A 389 15.42 -10.74 3.38
CA TYR A 389 16.76 -10.17 3.57
C TYR A 389 16.88 -8.93 2.71
N GLY A 390 17.40 -7.87 3.30
CA GLY A 390 17.68 -6.61 2.63
C GLY A 390 19.09 -6.11 2.96
N LEU A 391 19.72 -5.54 1.95
CA LEU A 391 21.03 -4.92 2.05
C LEU A 391 20.94 -3.50 1.48
N THR A 392 21.49 -2.52 2.21
CA THR A 392 21.61 -1.15 1.71
C THR A 392 23.04 -0.66 1.94
N PHE A 393 23.70 -0.25 0.88
CA PHE A 393 25.04 0.33 0.89
C PHE A 393 24.99 1.78 0.47
N ASN A 394 25.56 2.66 1.29
CA ASN A 394 25.75 4.07 0.97
C ASN A 394 27.23 4.38 0.98
N LEU A 395 27.68 5.15 0.00
CA LEU A 395 29.06 5.61 -0.11
C LEU A 395 29.09 7.10 -0.49
N ASP A 396 29.55 7.94 0.41
CA ASP A 396 29.86 9.33 0.10
C ASP A 396 31.21 9.38 -0.66
N THR A 397 31.11 9.49 -1.99
CA THR A 397 32.29 9.53 -2.87
C THR A 397 33.00 10.89 -2.79
N SER A 398 32.22 11.95 -2.52
CA SER A 398 32.72 13.28 -2.19
C SER A 398 31.73 13.97 -1.25
N GLU A 399 32.03 15.22 -0.84
CA GLU A 399 31.12 16.03 -0.02
C GLU A 399 29.76 16.32 -0.69
N ARG A 400 29.71 16.25 -2.02
CA ARG A 400 28.55 16.52 -2.83
C ARG A 400 28.08 15.32 -3.65
N SER A 401 28.68 14.16 -3.46
CA SER A 401 28.38 12.99 -4.28
C SER A 401 28.21 11.75 -3.41
N ARG A 402 27.14 11.01 -3.70
CA ARG A 402 26.77 9.77 -2.99
C ARG A 402 26.36 8.69 -3.97
N ALA A 403 26.94 7.50 -3.79
CA ALA A 403 26.45 6.27 -4.40
C ALA A 403 25.54 5.53 -3.39
N PHE A 404 24.48 4.97 -3.89
CA PHE A 404 23.51 4.18 -3.15
C PHE A 404 23.22 2.89 -3.91
N ILE A 405 23.24 1.76 -3.21
CA ILE A 405 22.82 0.47 -3.74
C ILE A 405 21.94 -0.19 -2.69
N SER A 406 20.77 -0.65 -3.06
CA SER A 406 19.94 -1.52 -2.23
C SER A 406 19.56 -2.78 -3.00
N GLY A 407 19.54 -3.90 -2.28
CA GLY A 407 19.08 -5.19 -2.80
C GLY A 407 18.25 -5.90 -1.77
N SER A 408 17.24 -6.64 -2.22
CA SER A 408 16.41 -7.45 -1.35
C SER A 408 15.96 -8.73 -2.01
N ILE A 409 15.77 -9.76 -1.20
CA ILE A 409 15.11 -11.01 -1.55
C ILE A 409 14.06 -11.27 -0.48
N ARG A 410 12.86 -11.59 -0.92
CA ARG A 410 11.73 -11.99 -0.07
C ARG A 410 11.16 -13.30 -0.59
N HIS A 411 10.99 -14.24 0.30
CA HIS A 411 10.30 -15.51 0.08
C HIS A 411 9.06 -15.56 0.97
N THR A 412 7.90 -15.81 0.39
CA THR A 412 6.64 -15.95 1.12
C THR A 412 5.99 -17.28 0.76
N ASN A 413 5.83 -18.12 1.76
CA ASN A 413 5.05 -19.34 1.65
C ASN A 413 3.64 -19.06 2.17
N ARG A 414 2.62 -19.32 1.34
CA ARG A 414 1.20 -19.15 1.67
C ARG A 414 0.51 -20.49 1.63
N ASP A 415 -0.19 -20.82 2.70
CA ASP A 415 -0.97 -22.04 2.82
C ASP A 415 -2.39 -21.68 3.26
N SER A 416 -3.32 -21.71 2.31
CA SER A 416 -4.74 -21.49 2.54
C SER A 416 -5.51 -22.79 2.41
N TYR A 417 -6.43 -23.02 3.32
CA TYR A 417 -7.31 -24.19 3.35
C TYR A 417 -8.74 -23.76 3.61
N MET A 418 -9.69 -24.43 3.00
CA MET A 418 -11.10 -24.31 3.31
C MET A 418 -11.81 -25.66 3.20
N GLN A 419 -12.61 -25.97 4.21
CA GLN A 419 -13.57 -27.04 4.22
C GLN A 419 -14.97 -26.47 4.41
N LYS A 420 -15.91 -26.92 3.59
CA LYS A 420 -17.32 -26.50 3.69
C LYS A 420 -18.25 -27.55 3.08
N VAL A 421 -19.49 -27.57 3.53
CA VAL A 421 -20.55 -28.42 2.96
C VAL A 421 -21.14 -27.77 1.72
N THR A 422 -21.39 -28.56 0.66
CA THR A 422 -22.17 -28.12 -0.51
C THR A 422 -23.66 -28.28 -0.30
N GLY A 423 -24.45 -27.67 -1.18
CA GLY A 423 -25.88 -28.00 -1.33
C GLY A 423 -26.11 -29.43 -1.85
N ALA A 424 -27.34 -29.92 -1.67
CA ALA A 424 -27.75 -31.22 -2.14
C ALA A 424 -28.25 -31.13 -3.60
N ASP A 425 -27.32 -31.17 -4.56
CA ASP A 425 -27.65 -31.17 -5.99
C ASP A 425 -27.19 -32.45 -6.69
N THR A 426 -27.80 -32.75 -7.81
CA THR A 426 -27.37 -33.83 -8.69
C THR A 426 -26.43 -33.28 -9.74
N ARG A 427 -25.28 -33.91 -9.91
CA ARG A 427 -24.22 -33.45 -10.82
C ARG A 427 -23.57 -34.62 -11.54
N ILE A 428 -23.03 -34.30 -12.70
CA ILE A 428 -22.17 -35.21 -13.47
C ILE A 428 -20.82 -34.52 -13.62
N MET A 429 -19.75 -35.12 -13.12
CA MET A 429 -18.42 -34.55 -12.99
C MET A 429 -17.42 -35.28 -13.88
N THR A 430 -16.39 -34.56 -14.31
CA THR A 430 -15.23 -35.11 -15.01
C THR A 430 -13.96 -34.42 -14.52
N ASP A 431 -12.83 -35.08 -14.60
CA ASP A 431 -11.51 -34.53 -14.31
C ASP A 431 -10.74 -34.14 -15.59
N ALA A 432 -11.38 -34.17 -16.74
CA ALA A 432 -10.77 -33.88 -18.02
C ALA A 432 -10.16 -32.47 -18.07
N THR A 433 -8.92 -32.40 -18.56
CA THR A 433 -8.15 -31.15 -18.72
C THR A 433 -7.93 -30.73 -20.17
N GLU A 434 -8.46 -31.48 -21.13
CA GLU A 434 -8.41 -31.19 -22.55
C GLU A 434 -9.82 -31.13 -23.14
N THR A 435 -9.98 -30.40 -24.23
CA THR A 435 -11.26 -30.33 -24.93
C THR A 435 -11.61 -31.70 -25.54
N GLY A 436 -12.80 -32.23 -25.19
CA GLY A 436 -13.28 -33.53 -25.66
C GLY A 436 -14.56 -33.96 -24.96
N THR A 437 -15.07 -35.14 -25.35
CA THR A 437 -16.22 -35.77 -24.67
C THR A 437 -15.72 -36.95 -23.86
N TYR A 438 -16.15 -37.07 -22.63
CA TYR A 438 -15.66 -38.02 -21.62
C TYR A 438 -16.81 -38.69 -20.91
N GLU A 439 -16.57 -39.84 -20.32
CA GLU A 439 -17.49 -40.46 -19.39
C GLU A 439 -17.47 -39.69 -18.07
N GLY A 440 -18.60 -39.23 -17.63
CA GLY A 440 -18.75 -38.46 -16.40
C GLY A 440 -19.15 -39.35 -15.21
N VAL A 441 -18.71 -38.98 -14.03
CA VAL A 441 -19.09 -39.60 -12.76
C VAL A 441 -20.34 -38.89 -12.22
N PHE A 442 -21.39 -39.67 -11.99
CA PHE A 442 -22.62 -39.17 -11.38
C PHE A 442 -22.49 -39.06 -9.86
N ASP A 443 -22.81 -37.93 -9.31
CA ASP A 443 -22.86 -37.67 -7.88
C ASP A 443 -24.19 -37.01 -7.52
N ALA A 444 -24.77 -37.42 -6.40
CA ALA A 444 -26.04 -36.87 -5.90
C ALA A 444 -25.96 -36.66 -4.39
N GLY A 445 -26.35 -35.48 -3.96
CA GLY A 445 -26.41 -35.13 -2.55
C GLY A 445 -25.40 -34.05 -2.15
N SER A 446 -25.32 -33.78 -0.85
CA SER A 446 -24.36 -32.88 -0.28
C SER A 446 -23.10 -33.64 0.11
N TYR A 447 -21.97 -32.98 -0.01
CA TYR A 447 -20.68 -33.49 0.45
C TYR A 447 -19.86 -32.37 1.10
N ILE A 448 -18.84 -32.75 1.85
CA ILE A 448 -17.84 -31.83 2.38
C ILE A 448 -16.72 -31.71 1.36
N TYR A 449 -16.55 -30.55 0.75
CA TYR A 449 -15.39 -30.27 -0.09
C TYR A 449 -14.24 -29.69 0.72
N GLN A 450 -13.04 -30.00 0.27
CA GLN A 450 -11.80 -29.49 0.83
C GLN A 450 -10.95 -28.88 -0.28
N VAL A 451 -10.48 -27.65 -0.06
CA VAL A 451 -9.64 -26.95 -1.01
C VAL A 451 -8.40 -26.38 -0.33
N TRP A 452 -7.24 -26.67 -0.86
CA TRP A 452 -5.97 -26.04 -0.51
C TRP A 452 -5.56 -25.09 -1.60
N THR A 453 -4.99 -23.94 -1.21
CA THR A 453 -4.35 -23.01 -2.14
C THR A 453 -2.98 -22.68 -1.60
N LYS A 454 -1.95 -23.22 -2.23
CA LYS A 454 -0.57 -23.11 -1.79
C LYS A 454 0.23 -22.26 -2.76
N GLY A 455 0.71 -21.12 -2.27
CA GLY A 455 1.57 -20.20 -2.99
C GLY A 455 3.00 -20.23 -2.44
N GLU A 456 3.98 -20.15 -3.32
CA GLU A 456 5.38 -19.97 -2.99
C GLU A 456 5.94 -18.81 -3.79
N GLU A 457 5.95 -17.62 -3.15
CA GLU A 457 6.29 -16.36 -3.80
C GLU A 457 7.75 -16.00 -3.60
N TRP A 458 8.42 -15.63 -4.68
CA TRP A 458 9.76 -15.05 -4.70
C TRP A 458 9.71 -13.63 -5.22
N ASN A 459 10.22 -12.69 -4.44
CA ASN A 459 10.36 -11.30 -4.86
C ASN A 459 11.81 -10.88 -4.67
N ALA A 460 12.42 -10.35 -5.71
CA ALA A 460 13.76 -9.76 -5.65
C ALA A 460 13.74 -8.35 -6.21
N ASN A 461 14.47 -7.44 -5.59
CA ASN A 461 14.62 -6.07 -6.05
C ASN A 461 16.06 -5.62 -5.90
N VAL A 462 16.57 -4.92 -6.90
CA VAL A 462 17.87 -4.23 -6.84
C VAL A 462 17.69 -2.84 -7.38
N ARG A 463 18.15 -1.85 -6.62
CA ARG A 463 18.16 -0.44 -7.00
C ARG A 463 19.53 0.15 -6.75
N ALA A 464 20.06 0.86 -7.73
CA ALA A 464 21.30 1.59 -7.61
C ALA A 464 21.11 3.01 -8.14
N ASN A 465 21.67 3.99 -7.43
CA ASN A 465 21.68 5.35 -7.91
C ASN A 465 22.99 6.09 -7.51
N TYR A 466 23.26 7.13 -8.23
CA TYR A 466 24.33 8.04 -7.98
C TYR A 466 23.80 9.47 -7.97
N ARG A 467 24.07 10.19 -6.88
CA ARG A 467 23.69 11.58 -6.70
C ARG A 467 24.94 12.44 -6.67
N PHE A 468 24.93 13.55 -7.39
CA PHE A 468 26.04 14.51 -7.35
C PHE A 468 25.55 15.95 -7.49
N GLY A 469 26.14 16.84 -6.65
CA GLY A 469 25.84 18.26 -6.65
C GLY A 469 26.84 19.05 -7.45
N PHE A 470 26.36 20.03 -8.25
CA PHE A 470 27.18 20.98 -8.99
C PHE A 470 26.49 22.34 -9.05
N ASP A 471 27.26 23.40 -9.36
CA ASP A 471 26.70 24.73 -9.54
C ASP A 471 26.69 25.08 -11.05
N LEU A 472 25.55 25.54 -11.57
CA LEU A 472 25.40 25.91 -12.98
C LEU A 472 24.60 27.21 -13.07
N LEU A 473 25.12 28.21 -13.82
CA LEU A 473 24.46 29.50 -14.09
C LEU A 473 23.93 30.22 -12.83
N GLY A 474 24.59 30.04 -11.69
CA GLY A 474 24.19 30.66 -10.42
C GLY A 474 23.13 29.89 -9.65
N THR A 475 22.73 28.72 -10.12
CA THR A 475 21.86 27.76 -9.39
C THR A 475 22.69 26.63 -8.84
N GLY A 476 22.26 26.09 -7.67
CA GLY A 476 22.75 24.82 -7.15
C GLY A 476 21.93 23.69 -7.77
N ASN A 477 22.60 22.67 -8.29
CA ASN A 477 21.95 21.51 -8.90
C ASN A 477 22.34 20.27 -8.08
N ASP A 478 21.41 19.36 -7.86
CA ASP A 478 21.60 18.06 -7.23
C ASP A 478 21.01 16.99 -8.16
N PHE A 479 21.89 16.43 -8.98
CA PHE A 479 21.51 15.49 -10.03
C PHE A 479 21.55 14.06 -9.52
N LEU A 480 20.50 13.30 -9.81
CA LEU A 480 20.31 11.89 -9.49
C LEU A 480 20.15 11.09 -10.78
N ALA A 481 20.95 10.05 -10.94
CA ALA A 481 20.78 9.04 -11.99
C ALA A 481 20.71 7.66 -11.34
N GLY A 482 19.82 6.81 -11.82
CA GLY A 482 19.71 5.47 -11.25
C GLY A 482 18.96 4.47 -12.12
N ALA A 483 19.00 3.23 -11.66
CA ALA A 483 18.29 2.09 -12.25
C ALA A 483 17.71 1.19 -11.16
N GLU A 484 16.62 0.52 -11.51
CA GLU A 484 15.94 -0.45 -10.64
C GLU A 484 15.52 -1.67 -11.47
N TYR A 485 15.68 -2.86 -10.88
CA TYR A 485 15.18 -4.10 -11.44
C TYR A 485 14.41 -4.86 -10.36
N SER A 486 13.25 -5.37 -10.72
CA SER A 486 12.40 -6.20 -9.85
C SER A 486 12.02 -7.50 -10.55
N TYR A 487 11.93 -8.55 -9.76
CA TYR A 487 11.52 -9.88 -10.18
C TYR A 487 10.49 -10.42 -9.19
N ASP A 488 9.38 -10.92 -9.70
CA ASP A 488 8.28 -11.51 -8.94
C ASP A 488 7.90 -12.84 -9.58
N ALA A 489 7.83 -13.93 -8.81
CA ALA A 489 7.44 -15.27 -9.28
C ALA A 489 6.61 -15.99 -8.21
N ASN A 490 5.79 -16.96 -8.68
CA ASN A 490 5.08 -17.88 -7.80
C ASN A 490 5.30 -19.32 -8.28
N GLU A 491 5.95 -20.14 -7.46
CA GLU A 491 6.28 -21.54 -7.75
C GLU A 491 5.38 -22.51 -6.97
N GLY A 492 4.28 -22.02 -6.36
CA GLY A 492 3.41 -22.82 -5.53
C GLY A 492 2.66 -23.93 -6.25
N GLU A 493 2.25 -24.95 -5.48
CA GLU A 493 1.41 -26.07 -5.95
C GLU A 493 0.05 -25.57 -6.50
N GLY A 494 -0.38 -24.36 -6.11
CA GLY A 494 -1.60 -23.75 -6.58
C GLY A 494 -2.84 -24.24 -5.87
N ARG A 495 -3.93 -24.35 -6.63
CA ARG A 495 -5.23 -24.76 -6.11
C ARG A 495 -5.40 -26.28 -6.24
N ILE A 496 -5.63 -26.96 -5.11
CA ILE A 496 -5.67 -28.41 -4.99
C ILE A 496 -6.99 -28.81 -4.37
N PHE A 497 -7.75 -29.67 -5.02
CA PHE A 497 -9.00 -30.28 -4.53
C PHE A 497 -9.34 -31.52 -5.36
N ASP A 498 -10.31 -32.29 -4.91
CA ASP A 498 -10.86 -33.40 -5.68
C ASP A 498 -11.78 -32.87 -6.80
N PRO A 499 -11.46 -33.09 -8.09
CA PRO A 499 -12.28 -32.60 -9.20
C PRO A 499 -13.68 -33.23 -9.24
N PHE A 500 -13.90 -34.38 -8.59
CA PHE A 500 -15.23 -35.01 -8.45
C PHE A 500 -16.03 -34.45 -7.26
N HIS A 501 -15.37 -33.73 -6.34
CA HIS A 501 -15.97 -33.02 -5.23
C HIS A 501 -15.55 -31.54 -5.24
N PRO A 502 -15.84 -30.81 -6.34
CA PRO A 502 -15.35 -29.43 -6.52
C PRO A 502 -15.93 -28.45 -5.50
N PRO A 503 -15.23 -27.36 -5.20
CA PRO A 503 -15.73 -26.33 -4.32
C PRO A 503 -17.10 -25.80 -4.75
N ASN A 504 -18.01 -25.58 -3.77
CA ASN A 504 -19.38 -25.14 -3.96
C ASN A 504 -20.26 -26.01 -4.88
N GLY A 505 -19.82 -27.23 -5.18
CA GLY A 505 -20.57 -28.14 -6.06
C GLY A 505 -20.63 -27.68 -7.52
N THR A 506 -19.80 -26.75 -7.95
CA THR A 506 -19.83 -26.19 -9.30
C THR A 506 -19.00 -27.05 -10.25
N PRO A 507 -19.60 -27.71 -11.26
CA PRO A 507 -18.85 -28.38 -12.32
C PRO A 507 -17.91 -27.44 -13.08
N GLY A 508 -16.95 -27.98 -13.82
CA GLY A 508 -16.02 -27.15 -14.59
C GLY A 508 -14.85 -26.58 -13.78
N GLN A 509 -14.67 -26.95 -12.51
CA GLN A 509 -13.50 -26.58 -11.74
C GLN A 509 -12.41 -27.67 -11.81
N ARG A 510 -11.16 -27.26 -12.00
CA ARG A 510 -9.97 -28.15 -12.00
C ARG A 510 -8.88 -27.59 -11.10
N PRO A 511 -8.06 -28.47 -10.48
CA PRO A 511 -6.81 -28.05 -9.85
C PRO A 511 -5.92 -27.30 -10.82
N TYR A 512 -5.19 -26.30 -10.33
CA TYR A 512 -4.34 -25.45 -11.15
C TYR A 512 -3.06 -25.06 -10.41
N PRO A 513 -1.84 -25.45 -10.92
CA PRO A 513 -0.57 -25.12 -10.28
C PRO A 513 -0.16 -23.67 -10.59
N PHE A 514 0.28 -22.92 -9.58
CA PHE A 514 0.76 -21.56 -9.76
C PHE A 514 2.10 -21.48 -10.50
N SER A 515 2.89 -22.54 -10.40
CA SER A 515 4.14 -22.69 -11.16
C SER A 515 3.96 -22.72 -12.69
N ALA A 516 2.72 -22.86 -13.19
CA ALA A 516 2.41 -22.70 -14.61
C ALA A 516 2.45 -21.24 -15.08
N SER A 517 2.36 -20.27 -14.15
CA SER A 517 2.43 -18.84 -14.47
C SER A 517 3.89 -18.41 -14.62
N PRO A 518 4.26 -17.73 -15.73
CA PRO A 518 5.59 -17.14 -15.89
C PRO A 518 5.87 -16.05 -14.83
N GLU A 519 7.14 -15.79 -14.60
CA GLU A 519 7.62 -14.70 -13.76
C GLU A 519 7.27 -13.33 -14.32
N LEU A 520 7.24 -12.31 -13.45
CA LEU A 520 7.10 -10.90 -13.80
C LEU A 520 8.41 -10.16 -13.56
N GLU A 521 8.89 -9.47 -14.59
CA GLU A 521 10.10 -8.65 -14.53
C GLU A 521 9.77 -7.17 -14.79
N THR A 522 10.40 -6.28 -14.03
CA THR A 522 10.35 -4.84 -14.27
C THR A 522 11.76 -4.28 -14.28
N ALA A 523 12.11 -3.58 -15.32
CA ALA A 523 13.35 -2.81 -15.39
C ALA A 523 13.05 -1.33 -15.56
N SER A 524 13.83 -0.47 -14.93
CA SER A 524 13.65 0.98 -15.09
C SER A 524 14.96 1.74 -14.95
N VAL A 525 15.01 2.89 -15.62
CA VAL A 525 16.06 3.89 -15.47
C VAL A 525 15.42 5.25 -15.19
N TYR A 526 16.11 6.05 -14.38
CA TYR A 526 15.58 7.35 -13.99
C TYR A 526 16.68 8.40 -13.85
N LEU A 527 16.31 9.63 -14.15
CA LEU A 527 17.12 10.83 -14.02
C LEU A 527 16.28 11.90 -13.31
N GLU A 528 16.88 12.64 -12.41
CA GLU A 528 16.24 13.73 -11.70
C GLU A 528 17.25 14.82 -11.39
N ASP A 529 16.89 16.09 -11.58
CA ASP A 529 17.71 17.23 -11.17
C ASP A 529 16.90 18.15 -10.24
N GLU A 530 17.42 18.38 -9.05
CA GLU A 530 16.87 19.36 -8.12
C GLU A 530 17.67 20.66 -8.25
N ILE A 531 17.02 21.68 -8.79
CA ILE A 531 17.58 22.99 -9.08
C ILE A 531 17.15 23.96 -7.99
N SER A 532 18.08 24.56 -7.29
CA SER A 532 17.83 25.57 -6.26
C SER A 532 18.47 26.92 -6.60
N GLY A 533 17.75 28.01 -6.36
CA GLY A 533 18.25 29.35 -6.70
C GLY A 533 17.31 30.46 -6.30
N ILE A 534 17.45 31.60 -6.93
CA ILE A 534 16.64 32.81 -6.73
C ILE A 534 15.94 33.18 -8.05
N LEU A 535 14.60 33.15 -8.03
CA LEU A 535 13.76 33.57 -9.16
C LEU A 535 12.94 34.80 -8.75
N PHE A 536 13.06 35.91 -9.48
CA PHE A 536 12.40 37.20 -9.18
C PHE A 536 12.58 37.68 -7.72
N LYS A 537 13.78 37.50 -7.16
CA LYS A 537 14.17 37.78 -5.76
C LYS A 537 13.57 36.82 -4.73
N MET A 538 12.90 35.77 -5.15
CA MET A 538 12.29 34.76 -4.29
C MET A 538 13.12 33.47 -4.37
N PRO A 539 13.46 32.85 -3.25
CA PRO A 539 14.06 31.50 -3.26
C PRO A 539 13.13 30.51 -3.94
N PHE A 540 13.68 29.66 -4.79
CA PHE A 540 12.95 28.56 -5.41
C PHE A 540 13.74 27.27 -5.35
N VAL A 541 13.01 26.16 -5.34
CA VAL A 541 13.53 24.82 -5.61
C VAL A 541 12.62 24.17 -6.66
N ALA A 542 13.20 23.70 -7.73
CA ALA A 542 12.48 22.98 -8.79
C ALA A 542 13.14 21.61 -8.96
N ASN A 543 12.33 20.60 -9.20
CA ASN A 543 12.80 19.25 -9.45
C ASN A 543 12.20 18.76 -10.77
N LEU A 544 13.07 18.35 -11.68
CA LEU A 544 12.74 17.84 -13.01
C LEU A 544 13.18 16.38 -13.07
N GLY A 545 12.23 15.46 -13.20
CA GLY A 545 12.51 14.03 -13.20
C GLY A 545 11.93 13.32 -14.41
N PHE A 546 12.60 12.27 -14.85
CA PHE A 546 12.15 11.35 -15.88
C PHE A 546 12.42 9.94 -15.42
N ARG A 547 11.41 9.08 -15.55
CA ARG A 547 11.57 7.64 -15.30
C ARG A 547 11.02 6.88 -16.50
N TYR A 548 11.82 5.96 -17.02
CA TYR A 548 11.41 5.03 -18.07
C TYR A 548 11.27 3.65 -17.46
N GLU A 549 10.05 3.10 -17.49
CA GLU A 549 9.69 1.79 -16.93
C GLU A 549 9.37 0.83 -18.05
N MET A 550 9.90 -0.39 -17.95
CA MET A 550 9.78 -1.46 -18.91
C MET A 550 9.21 -2.68 -18.19
N TYR A 551 8.03 -3.13 -18.59
CA TYR A 551 7.34 -4.27 -18.01
C TYR A 551 7.50 -5.50 -18.91
N GLN A 552 8.07 -6.58 -18.37
CA GLN A 552 8.47 -7.79 -19.10
C GLN A 552 9.39 -7.44 -20.29
N PRO A 553 10.61 -6.95 -20.02
CA PRO A 553 11.58 -6.63 -21.07
C PRO A 553 12.03 -7.91 -21.79
N VAL A 554 11.83 -7.97 -23.11
CA VAL A 554 12.13 -9.15 -23.94
C VAL A 554 13.52 -9.04 -24.55
N SER A 555 13.88 -7.85 -25.03
CA SER A 555 15.17 -7.59 -25.65
C SER A 555 15.70 -6.20 -25.33
N LEU A 556 17.03 -6.05 -25.34
CA LEU A 556 17.73 -4.79 -25.21
C LEU A 556 18.67 -4.62 -26.40
N ASP A 557 18.35 -3.68 -27.29
CA ASP A 557 19.22 -3.28 -28.40
C ASP A 557 19.80 -1.87 -28.15
N LEU A 558 21.00 -1.81 -27.61
CA LEU A 558 21.68 -0.56 -27.36
C LEU A 558 22.05 0.19 -28.64
N GLY A 559 22.16 -0.51 -29.79
CA GLY A 559 22.41 0.12 -31.09
C GLY A 559 21.24 0.95 -31.58
N ALA A 560 20.01 0.58 -31.18
CA ALA A 560 18.80 1.33 -31.54
C ALA A 560 18.72 2.72 -30.88
N ILE A 561 19.49 3.00 -29.82
CA ILE A 561 19.59 4.33 -29.18
C ILE A 561 20.16 5.36 -30.17
N TRP A 562 21.05 4.93 -31.07
CA TRP A 562 21.73 5.78 -32.08
C TRP A 562 21.17 5.58 -33.48
N GLY A 563 20.16 4.73 -33.68
CA GLY A 563 19.60 4.33 -34.97
C GLY A 563 18.07 4.37 -35.01
N LYS A 564 17.51 3.76 -36.08
CA LYS A 564 16.08 3.53 -36.18
C LYS A 564 15.75 2.15 -35.57
N GLY A 565 15.03 2.12 -34.47
CA GLY A 565 14.60 0.88 -33.82
C GLY A 565 14.04 1.13 -32.43
N THR A 566 13.57 0.08 -31.79
CA THR A 566 13.11 0.12 -30.40
C THR A 566 14.27 -0.36 -29.53
N ALA A 567 14.80 0.52 -28.69
CA ALA A 567 15.94 0.20 -27.81
C ALA A 567 15.61 -0.92 -26.81
N VAL A 568 14.35 -1.01 -26.36
CA VAL A 568 13.86 -2.09 -25.51
C VAL A 568 12.46 -2.49 -25.96
N GLU A 569 12.27 -3.75 -26.24
CA GLU A 569 10.97 -4.36 -26.48
C GLU A 569 10.43 -4.91 -25.15
N SER A 570 9.22 -4.51 -24.81
CA SER A 570 8.55 -4.90 -23.56
C SER A 570 7.20 -5.52 -23.87
N LYS A 571 6.95 -6.73 -23.38
CA LYS A 571 5.71 -7.47 -23.61
C LYS A 571 4.49 -6.75 -23.03
N ASN A 572 4.60 -6.23 -21.79
CA ASN A 572 3.53 -5.55 -21.09
C ASN A 572 3.65 -4.02 -21.12
N GLY A 573 4.42 -3.48 -22.08
CA GLY A 573 4.54 -2.06 -22.34
C GLY A 573 5.73 -1.38 -21.69
N SER A 574 6.05 -0.20 -22.24
CA SER A 574 7.07 0.71 -21.72
C SER A 574 6.45 2.09 -21.52
N PHE A 575 6.81 2.75 -20.41
CA PHE A 575 6.21 4.01 -20.03
C PHE A 575 7.27 5.05 -19.68
N LEU A 576 7.18 6.20 -20.32
CA LEU A 576 7.94 7.39 -19.96
C LEU A 576 7.09 8.22 -18.97
N ASN A 577 7.64 8.42 -17.79
CA ASN A 577 6.98 9.08 -16.67
C ASN A 577 7.71 10.39 -16.31
N PRO A 578 7.43 11.53 -16.98
CA PRO A 578 7.96 12.83 -16.61
C PRO A 578 7.33 13.33 -15.32
N ARG A 579 8.12 14.08 -14.53
CA ARG A 579 7.71 14.67 -13.24
C ARG A 579 8.33 16.02 -13.06
N ILE A 580 7.52 16.98 -12.64
CA ILE A 580 7.95 18.34 -12.35
C ILE A 580 7.38 18.72 -10.99
N ARG A 581 8.24 19.17 -10.10
CA ARG A 581 7.85 19.67 -8.78
C ARG A 581 8.56 21.00 -8.56
N MET A 582 7.87 21.96 -7.98
CA MET A 582 8.43 23.30 -7.74
C MET A 582 7.94 23.83 -6.41
N ARG A 583 8.83 24.48 -5.68
CA ARG A 583 8.54 25.30 -4.51
C ARG A 583 9.04 26.72 -4.76
N LEU A 584 8.20 27.69 -4.44
CA LEU A 584 8.54 29.11 -4.51
C LEU A 584 8.26 29.74 -3.15
N ASP A 585 9.27 30.27 -2.49
CA ASP A 585 9.17 30.93 -1.20
C ASP A 585 8.83 32.43 -1.44
N LEU A 586 7.52 32.76 -1.45
CA LEU A 586 7.05 34.13 -1.74
C LEU A 586 7.48 35.09 -0.63
N THR A 587 7.46 34.62 0.61
CA THR A 587 7.96 35.33 1.79
C THR A 587 8.56 34.31 2.76
N GLN A 588 9.14 34.77 3.86
CA GLN A 588 9.61 33.86 4.94
C GLN A 588 8.47 33.02 5.57
N ASN A 589 7.21 33.43 5.37
CA ASN A 589 6.03 32.84 5.98
C ASN A 589 5.03 32.25 4.97
N THR A 590 5.31 32.41 3.66
CA THR A 590 4.37 31.99 2.61
C THR A 590 5.12 31.26 1.51
N ARG A 591 4.69 30.04 1.22
CA ARG A 591 5.24 29.19 0.16
C ARG A 591 4.14 28.73 -0.77
N VAL A 592 4.47 28.60 -2.05
CA VAL A 592 3.62 27.92 -3.03
C VAL A 592 4.40 26.72 -3.55
N ARG A 593 3.74 25.58 -3.55
CA ARG A 593 4.28 24.34 -4.12
C ARG A 593 3.39 23.88 -5.26
N MET A 594 3.97 23.36 -6.32
CA MET A 594 3.28 22.81 -7.48
C MET A 594 3.94 21.51 -7.87
N GLY A 595 3.14 20.56 -8.28
CA GLY A 595 3.62 19.28 -8.78
C GLY A 595 2.73 18.80 -9.92
N TRP A 596 3.36 18.27 -10.96
CA TRP A 596 2.70 17.51 -12.02
C TRP A 596 3.58 16.35 -12.45
N GLY A 597 2.98 15.21 -12.75
CA GLY A 597 3.76 14.10 -13.24
C GLY A 597 2.94 12.87 -13.56
N LYS A 598 3.61 11.96 -14.24
CA LYS A 598 3.08 10.66 -14.60
C LYS A 598 3.78 9.55 -13.83
N SER A 599 3.07 8.47 -13.59
CA SER A 599 3.58 7.23 -13.02
C SER A 599 2.84 6.05 -13.62
N SER A 600 3.45 4.88 -13.63
CA SER A 600 2.85 3.68 -14.18
C SER A 600 2.89 2.54 -13.17
N LYS A 601 2.01 1.56 -13.39
CA LYS A 601 1.90 0.35 -12.58
C LYS A 601 1.83 -0.86 -13.48
N MET A 602 2.63 -1.90 -13.15
CA MET A 602 2.59 -3.19 -13.80
C MET A 602 1.26 -3.90 -13.53
N PRO A 603 0.65 -4.62 -14.49
CA PRO A 603 -0.46 -5.52 -14.23
C PRO A 603 -0.03 -6.62 -13.26
N THR A 604 -0.97 -7.11 -12.47
CA THR A 604 -0.71 -8.23 -11.57
C THR A 604 -0.59 -9.55 -12.33
N MET A 605 0.09 -10.52 -11.74
CA MET A 605 0.15 -11.88 -12.29
C MET A 605 -1.26 -12.47 -12.51
N THR A 606 -2.20 -12.21 -11.61
CA THR A 606 -3.61 -12.61 -11.74
C THR A 606 -4.35 -11.97 -12.90
N SER A 607 -3.94 -10.79 -13.36
CA SER A 607 -4.55 -10.12 -14.51
C SER A 607 -3.99 -10.65 -15.83
N ILE A 608 -2.72 -11.06 -15.84
CA ILE A 608 -2.01 -11.54 -17.05
C ILE A 608 -2.25 -13.05 -17.23
N TYR A 609 -2.08 -13.84 -16.17
CA TYR A 609 -2.10 -15.30 -16.19
C TYR A 609 -3.24 -15.81 -15.30
N ARG A 610 -4.38 -16.06 -15.94
CA ARG A 610 -5.54 -16.68 -15.28
C ARG A 610 -5.51 -18.19 -15.47
N ALA A 611 -6.10 -18.91 -14.52
CA ALA A 611 -6.36 -20.32 -14.69
C ALA A 611 -7.26 -20.55 -15.92
N PRO A 612 -7.06 -21.61 -16.69
CA PRO A 612 -7.98 -21.99 -17.75
C PRO A 612 -9.41 -22.15 -17.22
N GLU A 613 -10.39 -21.79 -18.04
CA GLU A 613 -11.80 -22.06 -17.76
C GLU A 613 -12.23 -23.36 -18.43
N TYR A 614 -12.91 -24.19 -17.66
CA TYR A 614 -13.45 -25.46 -18.12
C TYR A 614 -14.97 -25.36 -18.12
N ILE A 615 -15.58 -25.53 -19.30
CA ILE A 615 -17.02 -25.52 -19.45
C ILE A 615 -17.45 -26.96 -19.73
N ASP A 616 -18.10 -27.56 -18.74
CA ASP A 616 -18.59 -28.93 -18.79
C ASP A 616 -20.07 -28.94 -19.20
N ILE A 617 -20.39 -29.52 -20.35
CA ILE A 617 -21.76 -29.66 -20.86
C ILE A 617 -22.17 -31.12 -20.74
N ILE A 618 -23.27 -31.37 -20.02
CA ILE A 618 -23.83 -32.70 -19.89
C ILE A 618 -24.52 -33.04 -21.20
N GLU A 619 -24.07 -34.10 -21.87
CA GLU A 619 -24.62 -34.58 -23.12
C GLU A 619 -25.82 -35.53 -22.92
N GLU A 620 -26.65 -35.70 -23.96
CA GLU A 620 -27.68 -36.71 -23.99
C GLU A 620 -27.08 -38.00 -24.58
N ASN A 621 -27.07 -39.09 -23.82
CA ASN A 621 -26.62 -40.40 -24.29
C ASN A 621 -27.79 -41.38 -24.33
N ILE A 622 -28.17 -41.79 -25.54
CA ILE A 622 -29.17 -42.82 -25.79
C ILE A 622 -28.59 -44.13 -26.30
N SER A 623 -27.22 -44.23 -26.28
CA SER A 623 -26.54 -45.45 -26.66
C SER A 623 -26.61 -46.47 -25.53
N PRO A 624 -26.81 -47.77 -25.82
CA PRO A 624 -26.63 -48.78 -24.80
C PRO A 624 -25.12 -49.00 -24.42
N PRO A 625 -24.78 -49.09 -23.14
CA PRO A 625 -25.67 -48.90 -22.00
C PRO A 625 -26.01 -47.42 -21.76
N ASP A 626 -27.28 -47.09 -21.63
CA ASP A 626 -27.83 -45.74 -21.36
C ASP A 626 -27.45 -45.20 -19.97
N SER A 627 -26.79 -46.01 -19.15
CA SER A 627 -26.27 -45.62 -17.84
C SER A 627 -24.96 -44.84 -17.88
N VAL A 628 -24.33 -44.71 -19.05
CA VAL A 628 -23.08 -43.89 -19.18
C VAL A 628 -23.46 -42.45 -19.36
N HIS A 629 -23.08 -41.62 -18.39
CA HIS A 629 -23.21 -40.17 -18.46
C HIS A 629 -22.05 -39.59 -19.26
N LEU A 630 -22.32 -38.76 -20.24
CA LEU A 630 -21.33 -38.12 -21.08
C LEU A 630 -21.21 -36.64 -20.78
N VAL A 631 -20.00 -36.14 -20.72
CA VAL A 631 -19.68 -34.71 -20.51
C VAL A 631 -18.73 -34.23 -21.59
N SER A 632 -19.14 -33.21 -22.32
CA SER A 632 -18.22 -32.47 -23.21
C SER A 632 -17.56 -31.36 -22.45
N THR A 633 -16.24 -31.45 -22.31
CA THR A 633 -15.41 -30.42 -21.69
C THR A 633 -14.83 -29.52 -22.78
N TYR A 634 -15.02 -28.21 -22.65
CA TYR A 634 -14.36 -27.18 -23.45
C TYR A 634 -13.37 -26.43 -22.59
N VAL A 635 -12.13 -26.28 -23.07
CA VAL A 635 -11.05 -25.62 -22.31
C VAL A 635 -10.68 -24.31 -23.00
N TYR A 636 -10.76 -23.22 -22.25
CA TYR A 636 -10.41 -21.87 -22.70
C TYR A 636 -9.25 -21.31 -21.89
N ASP A 637 -8.22 -20.86 -22.56
CA ASP A 637 -7.14 -20.08 -21.97
C ASP A 637 -7.64 -18.65 -21.75
N LEU A 638 -7.78 -18.24 -20.48
CA LEU A 638 -8.21 -16.91 -20.09
C LEU A 638 -7.04 -15.93 -19.90
N SER A 639 -5.81 -16.39 -20.10
CA SER A 639 -4.63 -15.52 -19.96
C SER A 639 -4.60 -14.46 -21.07
N ASN A 640 -4.15 -13.25 -20.73
CA ASN A 640 -3.88 -12.19 -21.68
C ASN A 640 -2.45 -11.66 -21.51
N PRO A 641 -1.46 -12.34 -22.12
CA PRO A 641 -0.07 -11.91 -22.04
C PRO A 641 0.24 -10.55 -22.68
N GLU A 642 -0.69 -10.03 -23.50
CA GLU A 642 -0.56 -8.74 -24.18
C GLU A 642 -1.07 -7.55 -23.36
N ILE A 643 -1.66 -7.79 -22.19
CA ILE A 643 -2.16 -6.73 -21.33
C ILE A 643 -1.04 -5.78 -20.92
N LYS A 644 -1.29 -4.48 -21.05
CA LYS A 644 -0.27 -3.46 -20.76
C LYS A 644 -0.36 -2.99 -19.30
N GLY A 645 0.72 -2.45 -18.79
CA GLY A 645 0.69 -1.62 -17.60
C GLY A 645 -0.27 -0.46 -17.79
N TYR A 646 -0.69 0.16 -16.70
CA TYR A 646 -1.54 1.35 -16.74
C TYR A 646 -0.83 2.56 -16.17
N GLN A 647 -1.23 3.75 -16.63
CA GLN A 647 -0.59 5.01 -16.28
C GLN A 647 -1.53 5.89 -15.47
N ASN A 648 -0.95 6.61 -14.51
CA ASN A 648 -1.62 7.64 -13.73
C ASN A 648 -0.96 9.00 -13.99
N GLU A 649 -1.78 10.03 -14.16
CA GLU A 649 -1.39 11.43 -14.22
C GLU A 649 -1.88 12.15 -12.98
N LYS A 650 -0.99 12.85 -12.27
CA LYS A 650 -1.28 13.64 -11.07
C LYS A 650 -0.87 15.08 -11.23
N GLY A 651 -1.67 15.98 -10.61
CA GLY A 651 -1.28 17.37 -10.44
C GLY A 651 -1.73 17.89 -9.09
N GLU A 652 -0.93 18.78 -8.51
CA GLU A 652 -1.24 19.44 -7.25
C GLU A 652 -0.69 20.85 -7.16
N VAL A 653 -1.41 21.69 -6.42
CA VAL A 653 -0.95 23.02 -6.03
C VAL A 653 -1.22 23.19 -4.54
N SER A 654 -0.19 23.60 -3.80
CA SER A 654 -0.27 23.82 -2.37
C SER A 654 0.14 25.22 -1.98
N LEU A 655 -0.57 25.80 -1.00
CA LEU A 655 -0.24 27.07 -0.35
C LEU A 655 0.08 26.79 1.13
N ASP A 656 1.31 27.09 1.52
CA ASP A 656 1.78 26.92 2.90
C ASP A 656 1.90 28.31 3.55
N LEU A 657 1.23 28.52 4.68
CA LEU A 657 1.18 29.78 5.40
C LEU A 657 1.63 29.57 6.85
N LYS A 658 2.49 30.45 7.34
CA LYS A 658 2.88 30.51 8.75
C LYS A 658 2.46 31.85 9.35
N MET A 659 1.61 31.82 10.35
CA MET A 659 1.11 32.99 11.08
C MET A 659 1.51 32.87 12.54
N GLY A 660 2.68 33.37 12.89
CA GLY A 660 3.21 33.28 14.26
C GLY A 660 3.40 31.83 14.71
N SER A 661 2.55 31.36 15.61
CA SER A 661 2.60 29.98 16.14
C SER A 661 1.71 29.00 15.39
N VAL A 662 1.07 29.40 14.31
CA VAL A 662 0.14 28.58 13.53
C VAL A 662 0.72 28.37 12.13
N ALA A 663 0.67 27.15 11.64
CA ALA A 663 0.91 26.83 10.24
C ALA A 663 -0.33 26.23 9.60
N THR A 664 -0.56 26.62 8.36
CA THR A 664 -1.67 26.12 7.55
C THR A 664 -1.14 25.70 6.20
N VAL A 665 -1.57 24.54 5.74
CA VAL A 665 -1.30 24.03 4.40
C VAL A 665 -2.64 23.77 3.72
N LEU A 666 -2.81 24.30 2.51
CA LEU A 666 -3.98 24.04 1.68
C LEU A 666 -3.51 23.49 0.35
N THR A 667 -4.02 22.32 -0.06
CA THR A 667 -3.64 21.64 -1.28
C THR A 667 -4.86 21.30 -2.12
N GLY A 668 -4.89 21.77 -3.38
CA GLY A 668 -5.80 21.25 -4.39
C GLY A 668 -5.10 20.21 -5.26
N PHE A 669 -5.77 19.13 -5.61
CA PHE A 669 -5.19 18.04 -6.38
C PHE A 669 -6.14 17.45 -7.41
N PHE A 670 -5.56 16.82 -8.43
CA PHE A 670 -6.25 15.88 -9.33
C PHE A 670 -5.38 14.67 -9.59
N SER A 671 -6.03 13.55 -9.94
CA SER A 671 -5.39 12.29 -10.35
C SER A 671 -6.28 11.59 -11.37
N LYS A 672 -5.69 11.04 -12.43
CA LYS A 672 -6.37 10.29 -13.47
C LYS A 672 -5.57 9.04 -13.83
N SER A 673 -6.18 7.88 -13.71
CA SER A 673 -5.61 6.60 -14.16
C SER A 673 -6.38 6.09 -15.36
N ASP A 674 -5.68 5.71 -16.41
CA ASP A 674 -6.24 5.15 -17.65
C ASP A 674 -5.59 3.79 -17.94
N GLY A 675 -6.36 2.89 -18.58
CA GLY A 675 -5.90 1.57 -18.97
C GLY A 675 -5.85 0.56 -17.82
N ILE A 676 -6.63 0.76 -16.76
CA ILE A 676 -6.73 -0.21 -15.66
C ILE A 676 -7.27 -1.54 -16.20
N PRO A 677 -6.61 -2.69 -15.89
CA PRO A 677 -7.10 -3.99 -16.29
C PRO A 677 -8.51 -4.28 -15.74
N ARG A 678 -9.44 -4.60 -16.61
CA ARG A 678 -10.79 -5.05 -16.27
C ARG A 678 -11.17 -6.29 -17.04
N SER A 679 -11.93 -7.16 -16.39
CA SER A 679 -12.54 -8.32 -17.02
C SER A 679 -13.57 -7.88 -18.09
N ALA A 680 -13.49 -8.49 -19.26
CA ALA A 680 -14.42 -8.35 -20.35
C ALA A 680 -14.90 -9.73 -20.79
N LYS A 681 -16.22 -9.87 -20.91
CA LYS A 681 -16.84 -11.14 -21.29
C LYS A 681 -16.89 -11.29 -22.79
N THR A 682 -16.53 -12.48 -23.30
CA THR A 682 -16.64 -12.83 -24.70
C THR A 682 -17.71 -13.89 -24.89
N PRO A 683 -18.71 -13.68 -25.79
CA PRO A 683 -19.74 -14.66 -26.05
C PRO A 683 -19.17 -15.89 -26.74
N LEU A 684 -19.62 -17.06 -26.32
CA LEU A 684 -19.27 -18.35 -26.90
C LEU A 684 -20.53 -19.07 -27.33
N THR A 685 -20.47 -19.74 -28.48
CA THR A 685 -21.52 -20.65 -28.92
C THR A 685 -21.03 -22.06 -28.70
N LEU A 686 -21.65 -22.76 -27.79
CA LEU A 686 -21.40 -24.14 -27.46
C LEU A 686 -22.62 -24.99 -27.81
N TYR A 687 -22.36 -26.24 -28.19
CA TYR A 687 -23.41 -27.19 -28.58
C TYR A 687 -23.49 -28.32 -27.58
N ARG A 688 -24.71 -28.72 -27.26
CA ARG A 688 -25.03 -29.97 -26.59
C ARG A 688 -25.37 -30.99 -27.67
N TYR A 689 -24.86 -32.23 -27.50
CA TYR A 689 -25.07 -33.29 -28.49
C TYR A 689 -25.87 -34.43 -27.89
N GLN A 690 -26.65 -35.09 -28.77
CA GLN A 690 -27.23 -36.39 -28.52
C GLN A 690 -26.34 -37.48 -29.16
N TRP A 691 -25.97 -38.49 -28.39
CA TRP A 691 -25.14 -39.62 -28.81
C TRP A 691 -25.99 -40.84 -28.98
N THR A 692 -25.93 -41.47 -30.17
CA THR A 692 -26.64 -42.69 -30.53
C THR A 692 -25.73 -43.91 -30.61
N GLY A 693 -24.41 -43.74 -30.53
CA GLY A 693 -23.46 -44.82 -30.64
C GLY A 693 -22.06 -44.44 -30.05
N TRP A 694 -22.04 -44.06 -28.76
CA TRP A 694 -20.77 -43.80 -28.06
C TRP A 694 -19.85 -44.99 -28.12
N PRO A 695 -18.51 -44.84 -28.37
CA PRO A 695 -17.76 -43.53 -28.48
C PRO A 695 -17.54 -43.06 -29.92
N ASP A 696 -18.25 -43.53 -30.92
CA ASP A 696 -18.10 -43.07 -32.29
C ASP A 696 -18.55 -41.59 -32.49
N PRO A 697 -17.66 -40.63 -32.77
CA PRO A 697 -18.00 -39.25 -33.00
C PRO A 697 -19.01 -39.02 -34.16
N ALA A 698 -19.11 -39.91 -35.12
CA ALA A 698 -20.06 -39.83 -36.22
C ALA A 698 -21.52 -40.08 -35.73
N SER A 699 -21.69 -40.66 -34.57
CA SER A 699 -23.01 -40.96 -34.00
C SER A 699 -23.64 -39.77 -33.19
N ARG A 700 -22.96 -38.62 -33.10
CA ARG A 700 -23.48 -37.43 -32.37
C ARG A 700 -24.22 -36.47 -33.29
N THR A 701 -25.28 -35.92 -32.80
CA THR A 701 -26.04 -34.83 -33.45
C THR A 701 -26.25 -33.68 -32.50
N PRO A 702 -26.03 -32.40 -32.93
CA PRO A 702 -26.29 -31.27 -32.08
C PRO A 702 -27.79 -31.15 -31.81
N ILE A 703 -28.18 -30.96 -30.55
CA ILE A 703 -29.58 -30.85 -30.16
C ILE A 703 -29.95 -29.49 -29.60
N ASP A 704 -28.93 -28.78 -29.08
CA ASP A 704 -29.12 -27.50 -28.43
C ASP A 704 -27.91 -26.62 -28.59
N THR A 705 -28.09 -25.30 -28.57
CA THR A 705 -27.04 -24.32 -28.61
C THR A 705 -26.99 -23.60 -27.27
N LEU A 706 -25.87 -23.71 -26.58
CA LEU A 706 -25.65 -23.04 -25.32
C LEU A 706 -24.71 -21.85 -25.54
N ILE A 707 -25.03 -20.76 -24.89
CA ILE A 707 -24.17 -19.59 -24.84
C ILE A 707 -23.74 -19.37 -23.42
N THR A 708 -22.47 -19.16 -23.25
CA THR A 708 -21.88 -18.77 -21.99
C THR A 708 -21.23 -17.39 -22.10
N ASP A 709 -21.37 -16.60 -21.06
CA ASP A 709 -20.72 -15.30 -20.92
C ASP A 709 -19.53 -15.35 -19.96
N ASN A 710 -19.07 -16.55 -19.61
CA ASN A 710 -18.10 -16.75 -18.51
C ASN A 710 -16.64 -16.68 -18.95
N THR A 711 -16.34 -16.47 -20.24
CA THR A 711 -14.95 -16.28 -20.68
C THR A 711 -14.47 -14.87 -20.37
N ASP A 712 -13.88 -14.74 -19.23
CA ASP A 712 -13.44 -13.45 -18.69
C ASP A 712 -11.98 -13.16 -19.06
N HIS A 713 -11.73 -12.42 -20.10
CA HIS A 713 -10.40 -11.87 -20.41
C HIS A 713 -10.21 -10.50 -19.78
N TYR A 714 -9.02 -10.24 -19.25
CA TYR A 714 -8.67 -8.88 -18.80
C TYR A 714 -8.20 -8.04 -19.99
N ASN A 715 -8.72 -6.80 -20.07
CA ASN A 715 -8.35 -5.80 -21.06
C ASN A 715 -8.08 -4.45 -20.38
N ASN A 716 -7.29 -3.59 -21.03
CA ASN A 716 -6.93 -2.25 -20.52
C ASN A 716 -8.03 -1.21 -20.80
N VAL A 717 -9.23 -1.41 -20.27
CA VAL A 717 -10.40 -0.56 -20.53
C VAL A 717 -10.89 0.24 -19.33
N GLY A 718 -10.38 -0.02 -18.14
CA GLY A 718 -10.79 0.67 -16.92
C GLY A 718 -10.15 2.05 -16.78
N TRP A 719 -10.87 2.99 -16.17
CA TRP A 719 -10.36 4.31 -15.80
C TRP A 719 -10.84 4.74 -14.42
N TYR A 720 -10.05 5.62 -13.79
CA TYR A 720 -10.34 6.18 -12.48
C TYR A 720 -9.89 7.65 -12.43
N LYS A 721 -10.73 8.54 -11.90
CA LYS A 721 -10.43 9.95 -11.69
C LYS A 721 -10.71 10.34 -10.25
N SER A 722 -9.86 11.17 -9.68
CA SER A 722 -10.03 11.71 -8.33
C SER A 722 -9.55 13.16 -8.30
N TYR A 723 -10.29 14.02 -7.62
CA TYR A 723 -9.92 15.41 -7.38
C TYR A 723 -10.46 15.88 -6.04
N GLY A 724 -9.81 16.87 -5.46
CA GLY A 724 -10.21 17.35 -4.16
C GLY A 724 -9.35 18.47 -3.60
N VAL A 725 -9.65 18.78 -2.35
CA VAL A 725 -8.93 19.78 -1.56
C VAL A 725 -8.62 19.21 -0.18
N GLU A 726 -7.37 19.35 0.24
CA GLU A 726 -6.89 18.99 1.57
C GLU A 726 -6.40 20.22 2.30
N GLY A 727 -6.76 20.36 3.57
CA GLY A 727 -6.30 21.43 4.44
C GLY A 727 -5.75 20.87 5.74
N GLN A 728 -4.66 21.44 6.24
CA GLN A 728 -4.09 21.12 7.53
C GLN A 728 -3.71 22.40 8.28
N LEU A 729 -4.12 22.49 9.54
CA LEU A 729 -3.72 23.54 10.45
C LEU A 729 -3.04 22.91 11.67
N THR A 730 -1.88 23.40 12.06
CA THR A 730 -1.16 22.93 13.25
C THR A 730 -0.62 24.11 14.03
N THR A 731 -0.74 24.06 15.36
CA THR A 731 -0.16 25.07 16.23
C THR A 731 1.19 24.60 16.79
N LYS A 732 2.07 25.54 17.12
CA LYS A 732 3.10 25.28 18.12
C LYS A 732 2.43 24.99 19.45
N ARG A 733 3.17 24.38 20.39
CA ARG A 733 2.67 24.25 21.75
C ARG A 733 2.30 25.62 22.31
N ILE A 734 1.08 25.73 22.81
CA ILE A 734 0.58 26.90 23.51
C ILE A 734 1.01 26.80 24.98
N PRO A 735 1.99 27.59 25.47
CA PRO A 735 2.60 27.36 26.78
C PRO A 735 1.57 27.42 27.93
N ALA A 736 0.60 28.35 27.85
CA ALA A 736 -0.43 28.52 28.88
C ALA A 736 -1.33 27.28 29.04
N LEU A 737 -1.56 26.52 27.97
CA LEU A 737 -2.38 25.31 27.95
C LEU A 737 -1.55 24.03 27.97
N SER A 738 -0.25 24.14 27.74
CA SER A 738 0.64 22.99 27.49
C SER A 738 0.13 22.06 26.40
N THR A 739 -0.54 22.59 25.37
CA THR A 739 -1.30 21.86 24.36
C THR A 739 -0.84 22.23 22.96
N VAL A 740 -0.79 21.24 22.06
CA VAL A 740 -0.68 21.39 20.62
C VAL A 740 -2.05 21.10 20.01
N PHE A 741 -2.55 21.95 19.12
CA PHE A 741 -3.76 21.71 18.37
C PHE A 741 -3.45 21.43 16.91
N GLY A 742 -4.17 20.47 16.34
CA GLY A 742 -4.17 20.14 14.92
C GLY A 742 -5.60 20.02 14.40
N VAL A 743 -5.82 20.49 13.18
CA VAL A 743 -7.05 20.26 12.42
C VAL A 743 -6.65 19.87 11.03
N SER A 744 -7.21 18.79 10.51
CA SER A 744 -7.10 18.46 9.09
C SER A 744 -8.48 18.27 8.48
N ALA A 745 -8.63 18.65 7.22
CA ALA A 745 -9.85 18.47 6.47
C ALA A 745 -9.51 17.95 5.07
N SER A 746 -10.28 17.01 4.57
CA SER A 746 -10.12 16.47 3.22
C SER A 746 -11.49 16.34 2.56
N TYR A 747 -11.64 17.01 1.41
CA TYR A 747 -12.73 16.79 0.47
C TYR A 747 -12.22 16.06 -0.76
N ILE A 748 -12.84 14.95 -1.08
CA ILE A 748 -12.45 14.08 -2.21
C ILE A 748 -13.70 13.75 -3.01
N ARG A 749 -13.59 13.85 -4.34
CA ARG A 749 -14.55 13.28 -5.28
C ARG A 749 -13.84 12.33 -6.23
N SER A 750 -14.38 11.13 -6.39
CA SER A 750 -13.85 10.08 -7.25
C SER A 750 -14.88 9.66 -8.27
N GLN A 751 -14.42 9.35 -9.48
CA GLN A 751 -15.23 8.80 -10.57
C GLN A 751 -14.51 7.59 -11.13
N ARG A 752 -15.27 6.60 -11.57
CA ARG A 752 -14.73 5.38 -12.17
C ARG A 752 -15.65 4.84 -13.24
N GLY A 753 -15.07 4.10 -14.16
CA GLY A 753 -15.81 3.46 -15.23
C GLY A 753 -14.91 2.61 -16.11
N SER A 754 -15.43 2.14 -17.21
CA SER A 754 -14.63 1.44 -18.21
C SER A 754 -15.16 1.72 -19.60
N ASP A 755 -14.23 1.83 -20.55
CA ASP A 755 -14.50 2.12 -21.98
C ASP A 755 -14.90 0.84 -22.73
N GLY A 756 -15.80 0.06 -22.20
CA GLY A 756 -16.21 -1.19 -22.85
C GLY A 756 -17.71 -1.41 -22.74
N THR A 757 -18.09 -2.55 -23.22
CA THR A 757 -19.47 -3.03 -23.11
C THR A 757 -19.50 -4.34 -22.32
N TYR A 758 -20.62 -4.61 -21.68
CA TYR A 758 -20.90 -5.91 -21.09
C TYR A 758 -22.06 -6.59 -21.82
N MET A 759 -21.98 -7.91 -21.95
CA MET A 759 -23.05 -8.74 -22.48
C MET A 759 -24.11 -9.00 -21.39
N SER A 760 -25.35 -8.75 -21.73
CA SER A 760 -26.49 -9.02 -20.85
C SER A 760 -27.07 -10.42 -21.10
N THR A 761 -28.05 -10.79 -20.28
CA THR A 761 -28.81 -12.03 -20.44
C THR A 761 -29.55 -12.07 -21.77
N ALA A 762 -29.82 -13.29 -22.25
CA ALA A 762 -30.57 -13.55 -23.48
C ALA A 762 -31.94 -12.85 -23.48
N ARG A 763 -32.31 -12.31 -24.65
CA ARG A 763 -33.65 -11.72 -24.91
C ARG A 763 -34.24 -12.27 -26.19
N SER A 764 -35.50 -12.63 -26.15
CA SER A 764 -36.29 -12.90 -27.38
C SER A 764 -36.76 -11.58 -27.99
N VAL A 765 -36.53 -11.39 -29.29
CA VAL A 765 -36.82 -10.14 -30.01
C VAL A 765 -37.85 -10.43 -31.08
N ALA A 766 -39.11 -10.01 -30.85
CA ALA A 766 -40.21 -10.21 -31.77
C ALA A 766 -39.97 -9.58 -33.15
N ALA A 767 -39.33 -8.42 -33.22
CA ALA A 767 -38.98 -7.75 -34.48
C ALA A 767 -37.98 -8.54 -35.33
N LEU A 768 -37.29 -9.51 -34.76
CA LEU A 768 -36.38 -10.43 -35.46
C LEU A 768 -36.98 -11.84 -35.65
N GLY A 769 -38.32 -11.98 -35.52
CA GLY A 769 -39.01 -13.28 -35.66
C GLY A 769 -38.82 -14.15 -34.42
N ASP A 770 -38.91 -13.57 -33.23
CA ASP A 770 -38.73 -14.20 -31.91
C ASP A 770 -37.34 -14.84 -31.71
N LYS A 771 -36.31 -14.30 -32.41
CA LYS A 771 -34.94 -14.72 -32.22
C LYS A 771 -34.46 -14.39 -30.81
N THR A 772 -33.75 -15.32 -30.20
CA THR A 772 -33.00 -15.09 -28.97
C THR A 772 -31.66 -14.44 -29.30
N VAL A 773 -31.40 -13.28 -28.74
CA VAL A 773 -30.14 -12.53 -28.90
C VAL A 773 -29.57 -12.10 -27.57
N TYR A 774 -28.27 -11.81 -27.53
CA TYR A 774 -27.55 -11.33 -26.34
C TYR A 774 -27.14 -9.88 -26.57
N PRO A 775 -27.80 -8.90 -25.94
CA PRO A 775 -27.51 -7.50 -26.14
C PRO A 775 -26.28 -7.07 -25.33
N PHE A 776 -25.51 -6.12 -25.90
CA PHE A 776 -24.38 -5.46 -25.25
C PHE A 776 -24.76 -4.03 -24.86
N TYR A 777 -24.43 -3.66 -23.62
CA TYR A 777 -24.63 -2.31 -23.09
C TYR A 777 -23.28 -1.71 -22.68
N HIS A 778 -23.16 -0.38 -22.66
CA HIS A 778 -22.01 0.29 -22.10
C HIS A 778 -21.83 -0.09 -20.63
N ASN A 779 -20.57 -0.20 -20.22
CA ASN A 779 -20.24 -0.44 -18.82
C ASN A 779 -20.70 0.72 -17.94
N GLU A 780 -20.98 0.40 -16.70
CA GLU A 780 -21.46 1.35 -15.72
C GLU A 780 -20.39 2.33 -15.27
N GLU A 781 -20.80 3.59 -15.10
CA GLU A 781 -20.01 4.61 -14.45
C GLU A 781 -20.53 4.84 -13.03
N SER A 782 -19.65 5.21 -12.12
CA SER A 782 -20.04 5.57 -10.77
C SER A 782 -19.16 6.68 -10.22
N TRP A 783 -19.68 7.45 -9.28
CA TRP A 783 -18.93 8.42 -8.56
C TRP A 783 -19.19 8.37 -7.05
N GLY A 784 -18.25 8.86 -6.27
CA GLY A 784 -18.38 9.05 -4.83
C GLY A 784 -17.73 10.36 -4.41
N GLN A 785 -18.23 10.93 -3.34
CA GLN A 785 -17.65 12.11 -2.70
C GLN A 785 -17.69 11.98 -1.21
N LYS A 786 -16.65 12.49 -0.54
CA LYS A 786 -16.51 12.39 0.90
C LYS A 786 -15.80 13.63 1.45
N MET A 787 -16.22 14.06 2.64
CA MET A 787 -15.51 15.08 3.41
C MET A 787 -15.31 14.62 4.84
N ILE A 788 -14.05 14.56 5.25
CA ILE A 788 -13.64 14.20 6.61
C ILE A 788 -12.90 15.38 7.22
N VAL A 789 -13.15 15.63 8.50
CA VAL A 789 -12.43 16.59 9.33
C VAL A 789 -11.91 15.87 10.57
N ASP A 790 -10.61 15.99 10.82
CA ASP A 790 -9.95 15.43 11.99
C ASP A 790 -9.52 16.57 12.92
N TRP A 791 -9.84 16.46 14.18
CA TRP A 791 -9.45 17.37 15.24
C TRP A 791 -8.53 16.66 16.20
N ARG A 792 -7.41 17.27 16.55
CA ARG A 792 -6.43 16.70 17.48
C ARG A 792 -6.03 17.75 18.52
N ALA A 793 -5.93 17.31 19.79
CA ALA A 793 -5.35 18.09 20.85
C ALA A 793 -4.43 17.21 21.70
N ASP A 794 -3.14 17.54 21.70
CA ASP A 794 -2.13 16.84 22.52
C ASP A 794 -1.83 17.70 23.74
N TRP A 795 -2.32 17.27 24.90
CA TRP A 795 -2.20 17.97 26.17
C TRP A 795 -1.24 17.27 27.12
N TYR A 796 -0.30 18.04 27.66
CA TYR A 796 0.61 17.54 28.68
C TYR A 796 0.28 18.13 30.04
N PHE A 797 -0.23 17.30 30.96
CA PHE A 797 -0.51 17.68 32.34
C PHE A 797 0.73 17.43 33.22
N LYS A 798 1.56 18.47 33.29
CA LYS A 798 2.87 18.44 33.94
C LYS A 798 2.85 18.01 35.43
N PRO A 799 1.89 18.44 36.30
CA PRO A 799 1.92 18.09 37.72
C PRO A 799 1.95 16.61 38.03
N VAL A 800 1.35 15.80 37.15
CA VAL A 800 1.31 14.34 37.34
C VAL A 800 2.08 13.57 36.24
N GLY A 801 2.75 14.26 35.30
CA GLY A 801 3.50 13.61 34.21
C GLY A 801 2.59 12.77 33.33
N MET A 802 1.48 13.36 32.85
CA MET A 802 0.47 12.68 32.06
C MET A 802 0.33 13.35 30.71
N TRP A 803 0.31 12.55 29.65
CA TRP A 803 -0.05 12.96 28.30
C TRP A 803 -1.47 12.50 27.98
N THR A 804 -2.23 13.40 27.36
CA THR A 804 -3.58 13.06 26.88
C THR A 804 -3.71 13.56 25.45
N THR A 805 -4.06 12.66 24.55
CA THR A 805 -4.41 12.99 23.17
C THR A 805 -5.91 12.83 23.00
N PHE A 806 -6.57 13.91 22.60
CA PHE A 806 -7.94 13.89 22.12
C PHE A 806 -7.90 13.88 20.60
N PHE A 807 -8.57 12.92 20.00
CA PHE A 807 -8.69 12.81 18.55
C PHE A 807 -10.16 12.61 18.18
N VAL A 808 -10.68 13.52 17.35
CA VAL A 808 -12.06 13.47 16.89
C VAL A 808 -12.05 13.40 15.36
N GLN A 809 -12.62 12.36 14.79
CA GLN A 809 -12.83 12.24 13.35
C GLN A 809 -14.32 12.47 13.06
N GLN A 810 -14.60 13.42 12.18
CA GLN A 810 -15.94 13.77 11.76
C GLN A 810 -16.09 13.60 10.25
N THR A 811 -17.02 12.75 9.82
CA THR A 811 -17.44 12.66 8.42
C THR A 811 -18.61 13.58 8.19
N LEU A 812 -18.39 14.68 7.47
CA LEU A 812 -19.42 15.69 7.20
C LEU A 812 -20.42 15.21 6.14
N PHE A 813 -19.94 14.52 5.12
CA PHE A 813 -20.76 13.80 4.15
C PHE A 813 -19.98 12.69 3.46
N ASP A 814 -20.71 11.67 3.00
CA ASP A 814 -20.23 10.53 2.23
C ASP A 814 -21.36 10.08 1.30
N SER A 815 -21.26 10.45 0.02
CA SER A 815 -22.32 10.22 -0.96
C SER A 815 -21.77 9.54 -2.18
N SER A 816 -22.60 8.74 -2.85
CA SER A 816 -22.25 7.99 -4.06
C SER A 816 -23.44 7.84 -4.98
N LEU A 817 -23.14 7.63 -6.27
CA LEU A 817 -24.11 7.32 -7.31
C LEU A 817 -23.52 6.27 -8.25
N ARG A 818 -24.32 5.28 -8.66
CA ARG A 818 -23.89 4.24 -9.61
C ARG A 818 -24.02 4.64 -11.06
N LYS A 819 -25.11 5.33 -11.45
CA LYS A 819 -25.40 5.70 -12.83
C LYS A 819 -26.05 7.06 -12.95
N ASP A 820 -25.83 7.70 -14.09
CA ASP A 820 -26.43 8.98 -14.43
C ASP A 820 -27.51 8.87 -15.52
N ASP A 821 -27.55 7.77 -16.29
CA ASP A 821 -28.50 7.59 -17.40
C ASP A 821 -29.61 6.59 -17.03
N PRO A 822 -30.87 7.02 -17.00
CA PRO A 822 -32.01 6.16 -16.66
C PRO A 822 -32.37 5.11 -17.70
N LEU A 823 -31.87 5.24 -18.94
CA LEU A 823 -32.15 4.31 -20.02
C LEU A 823 -30.84 3.86 -20.70
N LEU A 824 -30.65 2.55 -20.72
CA LEU A 824 -29.53 1.92 -21.42
C LEU A 824 -30.01 1.42 -22.78
N TYR A 825 -29.29 1.88 -23.83
CA TYR A 825 -29.47 1.39 -25.19
C TYR A 825 -28.46 0.30 -25.46
N ALA A 826 -28.90 -0.80 -26.11
CA ALA A 826 -27.96 -1.81 -26.57
C ALA A 826 -27.13 -1.23 -27.73
N THR A 827 -25.80 -1.34 -27.61
CA THR A 827 -24.85 -0.89 -28.64
C THR A 827 -24.62 -1.92 -29.74
N ALA A 828 -24.93 -3.18 -29.41
CA ALA A 828 -24.89 -4.31 -30.32
C ALA A 828 -25.71 -5.47 -29.75
N TYR A 829 -25.97 -6.47 -30.54
CA TYR A 829 -26.40 -7.78 -30.05
C TYR A 829 -25.62 -8.90 -30.74
N TYR A 830 -25.43 -9.99 -30.03
CA TYR A 830 -24.86 -11.24 -30.53
C TYR A 830 -25.98 -12.22 -30.84
N ASP A 831 -25.98 -12.77 -32.07
CA ASP A 831 -26.90 -13.82 -32.51
C ASP A 831 -26.23 -15.19 -32.36
N PRO A 832 -26.69 -16.04 -31.46
CA PRO A 832 -26.02 -17.32 -31.17
C PRO A 832 -26.13 -18.32 -32.34
N LEU A 833 -27.16 -18.15 -33.23
CA LEU A 833 -27.37 -19.07 -34.35
C LEU A 833 -26.39 -18.81 -35.50
N THR A 834 -26.03 -17.54 -35.71
CA THR A 834 -25.09 -17.15 -36.77
C THR A 834 -23.68 -16.96 -36.28
N GLY A 835 -23.49 -16.71 -34.97
CA GLY A 835 -22.20 -16.32 -34.37
C GLY A 835 -21.81 -14.87 -34.69
N GLU A 836 -22.73 -14.05 -35.20
CA GLU A 836 -22.46 -12.68 -35.63
C GLU A 836 -22.87 -11.66 -34.57
N THR A 837 -22.08 -10.57 -34.49
CA THR A 837 -22.44 -9.40 -33.69
C THR A 837 -22.91 -8.26 -34.59
N THR A 838 -24.12 -7.80 -34.37
CA THR A 838 -24.70 -6.66 -35.10
C THR A 838 -24.65 -5.41 -34.23
N HIS A 839 -23.99 -4.35 -34.72
CA HIS A 839 -23.94 -3.06 -34.04
C HIS A 839 -25.26 -2.28 -34.26
N LEU A 840 -25.66 -1.55 -33.23
CA LEU A 840 -26.91 -0.80 -33.18
C LEU A 840 -26.68 0.67 -32.84
N SER A 841 -27.51 1.52 -33.47
CA SER A 841 -27.74 2.88 -32.95
C SER A 841 -28.79 2.86 -31.83
N PRO A 842 -28.92 3.93 -31.01
CA PRO A 842 -29.95 4.02 -30.00
C PRO A 842 -31.39 3.85 -30.57
N ALA A 843 -31.67 4.36 -31.76
CA ALA A 843 -32.96 4.22 -32.41
C ALA A 843 -33.28 2.77 -32.83
N GLU A 844 -32.28 2.04 -33.33
CA GLU A 844 -32.40 0.62 -33.66
C GLU A 844 -32.56 -0.25 -32.41
N SER A 845 -31.84 0.05 -31.33
CA SER A 845 -31.99 -0.61 -30.04
C SER A 845 -33.42 -0.48 -29.53
N ALA A 846 -33.98 0.72 -29.54
CA ALA A 846 -35.36 0.98 -29.14
C ALA A 846 -36.37 0.29 -30.05
N ALA A 847 -36.17 0.31 -31.39
CA ALA A 847 -37.04 -0.36 -32.36
C ALA A 847 -37.06 -1.88 -32.17
N LEU A 848 -35.97 -2.49 -31.72
CA LEU A 848 -35.84 -3.90 -31.38
C LEU A 848 -36.32 -4.22 -29.96
N GLY A 849 -36.66 -3.23 -29.14
CA GLY A 849 -37.03 -3.41 -27.73
C GLY A 849 -35.89 -3.93 -26.88
N LEU A 850 -34.63 -3.62 -27.27
CA LEU A 850 -33.43 -4.01 -26.55
C LEU A 850 -32.94 -2.96 -25.55
N ASP A 851 -33.61 -1.81 -25.49
CA ASP A 851 -33.40 -0.85 -24.41
C ASP A 851 -33.87 -1.41 -23.06
N ARG A 852 -33.25 -0.98 -21.99
CA ARG A 852 -33.63 -1.36 -20.62
C ARG A 852 -33.57 -0.17 -19.68
N ASN A 853 -34.54 -0.10 -18.79
CA ASN A 853 -34.46 0.84 -17.68
C ASN A 853 -33.42 0.38 -16.68
N VAL A 854 -32.70 1.34 -16.18
CA VAL A 854 -31.80 1.14 -15.03
C VAL A 854 -32.64 1.02 -13.76
N ASP A 855 -32.15 0.24 -12.79
CA ASP A 855 -32.81 0.16 -11.48
C ASP A 855 -32.91 1.58 -10.89
N PRO A 856 -34.13 2.04 -10.47
CA PRO A 856 -34.27 3.35 -9.85
C PRO A 856 -33.32 3.60 -8.70
N LEU A 857 -32.95 2.57 -7.93
CA LEU A 857 -31.97 2.68 -6.84
C LEU A 857 -30.56 3.02 -7.34
N ASP A 858 -30.19 2.61 -8.57
CA ASP A 858 -28.90 2.96 -9.18
C ASP A 858 -28.86 4.40 -9.71
N LEU A 859 -30.01 5.07 -9.81
CA LEU A 859 -30.14 6.47 -10.24
C LEU A 859 -30.20 7.46 -9.07
N GLU A 860 -30.36 6.98 -7.85
CA GLU A 860 -30.47 7.83 -6.67
C GLU A 860 -29.11 8.05 -6.02
N VAL A 861 -28.84 9.30 -5.63
CA VAL A 861 -27.67 9.62 -4.81
C VAL A 861 -27.87 9.04 -3.43
N PHE A 862 -27.11 8.00 -3.14
CA PHE A 862 -27.06 7.44 -1.80
C PHE A 862 -26.12 8.28 -0.91
N THR A 863 -26.64 8.75 0.23
CA THR A 863 -25.86 9.50 1.23
C THR A 863 -25.88 8.73 2.54
N LYS A 864 -24.69 8.33 2.99
CA LYS A 864 -24.54 7.78 4.33
C LYS A 864 -24.80 8.86 5.37
N PRO A 865 -25.20 8.50 6.59
CA PRO A 865 -25.37 9.47 7.66
C PRO A 865 -24.17 10.42 7.78
N ASN A 866 -24.41 11.73 7.80
CA ASN A 866 -23.37 12.76 7.76
C ASN A 866 -22.96 13.27 9.16
N ASP A 867 -23.50 12.70 10.21
CA ASP A 867 -23.23 13.03 11.60
C ASP A 867 -22.33 11.99 12.29
N ARG A 868 -21.53 11.25 11.51
CA ARG A 868 -20.57 10.27 12.04
C ARG A 868 -19.42 11.01 12.73
N ILE A 869 -19.37 10.89 14.05
CA ILE A 869 -18.32 11.50 14.87
C ILE A 869 -17.72 10.43 15.76
N LEU A 870 -16.41 10.21 15.61
CA LEU A 870 -15.64 9.31 16.47
C LEU A 870 -14.81 10.13 17.43
N PHE A 871 -15.14 10.06 18.73
CA PHE A 871 -14.34 10.64 19.81
C PHE A 871 -13.38 9.59 20.36
N ASN A 872 -12.10 9.89 20.32
CA ASN A 872 -11.06 9.01 20.83
C ASN A 872 -10.21 9.75 21.85
N ILE A 873 -9.83 9.06 22.94
CA ILE A 873 -9.01 9.59 24.01
C ILE A 873 -7.90 8.60 24.31
N ASN A 874 -6.65 9.06 24.30
CA ASN A 874 -5.48 8.29 24.70
C ASN A 874 -4.80 9.00 25.87
N VAL A 875 -4.50 8.29 26.94
CA VAL A 875 -3.85 8.81 28.14
C VAL A 875 -2.63 7.97 28.43
N THR A 876 -1.45 8.60 28.51
CA THR A 876 -0.21 7.95 28.91
C THR A 876 0.32 8.57 30.19
N LYS A 877 0.57 7.74 31.19
CA LYS A 877 1.12 8.11 32.50
C LYS A 877 2.51 7.54 32.64
N SER A 878 3.50 8.41 32.88
CA SER A 878 4.83 7.97 33.31
C SER A 878 4.79 7.51 34.77
N LEU A 879 5.26 6.27 35.02
CA LEU A 879 5.34 5.68 36.35
C LEU A 879 6.72 5.84 37.00
N GLY A 880 7.66 6.47 36.30
CA GLY A 880 9.08 6.58 36.68
C GLY A 880 9.93 5.38 36.27
N ARG A 881 11.25 5.48 36.44
CA ARG A 881 12.24 4.44 36.07
C ARG A 881 12.09 3.89 34.65
N GLY A 882 11.58 4.70 33.73
CA GLY A 882 11.35 4.29 32.33
C GLY A 882 10.16 3.35 32.11
N SER A 883 9.21 3.34 33.06
CA SER A 883 7.95 2.61 32.92
C SER A 883 6.80 3.58 32.59
N GLU A 884 5.90 3.13 31.74
CA GLU A 884 4.71 3.88 31.32
C GLU A 884 3.49 2.99 31.32
N LEU A 885 2.36 3.57 31.62
CA LEU A 885 1.05 2.96 31.49
C LEU A 885 0.20 3.85 30.62
N SER A 886 -0.31 3.30 29.54
CA SER A 886 -1.21 3.98 28.61
C SER A 886 -2.57 3.33 28.64
N PHE A 887 -3.60 4.15 28.49
CA PHE A 887 -4.99 3.73 28.36
C PHE A 887 -5.62 4.47 27.18
N PHE A 888 -6.42 3.78 26.39
CA PHE A 888 -7.09 4.36 25.24
C PHE A 888 -8.56 3.93 25.16
N VAL A 889 -9.37 4.85 24.65
CA VAL A 889 -10.79 4.61 24.33
C VAL A 889 -11.07 5.20 22.96
N HIS A 890 -11.60 4.39 22.06
CA HIS A 890 -12.12 4.81 20.76
C HIS A 890 -13.64 4.73 20.76
N ASN A 891 -14.29 5.64 20.03
CA ASN A 891 -15.73 5.85 20.07
C ASN A 891 -16.26 5.98 21.51
N PHE A 892 -15.68 6.92 22.27
CA PHE A 892 -15.93 7.13 23.69
C PHE A 892 -17.42 7.30 24.04
N PHE A 893 -18.21 7.88 23.13
CA PHE A 893 -19.65 8.06 23.33
C PHE A 893 -20.50 6.89 22.81
N ASP A 894 -19.86 5.83 22.32
CA ASP A 894 -20.50 4.63 21.79
C ASP A 894 -21.55 4.93 20.69
N ASP A 895 -21.23 5.86 19.80
CA ASP A 895 -22.10 6.21 18.68
C ASP A 895 -22.06 5.16 17.58
N ALA A 896 -22.73 4.04 17.82
CA ALA A 896 -22.84 2.89 16.89
C ALA A 896 -24.25 2.75 16.28
N ALA A 897 -24.93 3.88 16.04
CA ALA A 897 -26.29 3.87 15.47
C ALA A 897 -26.37 3.18 14.10
N PHE A 898 -27.43 2.44 13.87
CA PHE A 898 -27.69 1.74 12.61
C PHE A 898 -28.21 2.69 11.54
N TYR A 899 -27.88 2.38 10.29
CA TYR A 899 -28.50 2.95 9.10
C TYR A 899 -28.74 1.85 8.05
N ILE A 900 -29.64 2.08 7.13
CA ILE A 900 -29.92 1.18 6.02
C ILE A 900 -29.05 1.61 4.84
N SER A 901 -28.22 0.71 4.32
CA SER A 901 -27.41 0.93 3.13
C SER A 901 -28.26 0.81 1.85
N GLN A 902 -27.69 1.19 0.70
CA GLN A 902 -28.41 1.18 -0.59
C GLN A 902 -28.86 -0.23 -1.01
N ASP A 903 -28.16 -1.26 -0.58
CA ASP A 903 -28.52 -2.67 -0.77
C ASP A 903 -29.57 -3.18 0.23
N GLY A 904 -30.16 -2.29 1.03
CA GLY A 904 -31.19 -2.61 2.02
C GLY A 904 -30.66 -3.27 3.30
N ILE A 905 -29.36 -3.42 3.43
CA ILE A 905 -28.73 -4.06 4.59
C ILE A 905 -28.55 -3.06 5.73
N SER A 906 -28.94 -3.47 6.95
CA SER A 906 -28.67 -2.67 8.15
C SER A 906 -27.19 -2.71 8.49
N ARG A 907 -26.56 -1.54 8.61
CA ARG A 907 -25.14 -1.37 8.94
C ARG A 907 -24.99 -0.42 10.13
N THR A 908 -23.93 -0.60 10.91
CA THR A 908 -23.59 0.34 11.99
C THR A 908 -22.89 1.58 11.41
N ARG A 909 -23.16 2.73 12.01
CA ARG A 909 -22.57 4.02 11.66
C ARG A 909 -21.07 4.06 11.96
N ASN A 910 -20.71 3.61 13.15
CA ASN A 910 -19.35 3.48 13.67
C ASN A 910 -19.17 2.10 14.31
N HIS A 911 -17.94 1.72 14.60
CA HIS A 911 -17.68 0.56 15.47
C HIS A 911 -18.12 0.87 16.92
N ASP A 912 -18.42 -0.16 17.69
CA ASP A 912 -18.75 -0.07 19.11
C ASP A 912 -17.59 0.56 19.90
N ILE A 913 -17.85 0.96 21.16
CA ILE A 913 -16.81 1.46 22.03
C ILE A 913 -15.68 0.45 22.15
N PHE A 914 -14.45 0.93 21.95
CA PHE A 914 -13.26 0.07 21.96
C PHE A 914 -12.19 0.68 22.85
N TYR A 915 -11.66 -0.08 23.80
CA TYR A 915 -10.71 0.43 24.78
C TYR A 915 -9.58 -0.58 25.00
N GLY A 916 -8.48 -0.10 25.58
CA GLY A 916 -7.35 -0.99 25.88
C GLY A 916 -6.30 -0.33 26.76
N VAL A 917 -5.34 -1.13 27.14
CA VAL A 917 -4.22 -0.75 28.00
C VAL A 917 -2.91 -1.18 27.40
N GLU A 918 -1.87 -0.36 27.55
CA GLU A 918 -0.50 -0.70 27.19
C GLU A 918 0.42 -0.40 28.39
N PHE A 919 1.27 -1.35 28.71
CA PHE A 919 2.36 -1.20 29.68
C PHE A 919 3.68 -1.30 28.94
N SER A 920 4.57 -0.33 29.16
CA SER A 920 5.89 -0.25 28.56
C SER A 920 6.95 -0.05 29.63
N VAL A 921 8.10 -0.75 29.52
CA VAL A 921 9.20 -0.62 30.45
C VAL A 921 10.55 -0.69 29.75
N ILE A 922 11.47 0.19 30.14
CA ILE A 922 12.87 0.17 29.72
C ILE A 922 13.65 -0.72 30.68
N LEU A 923 14.05 -1.91 30.19
CA LEU A 923 14.68 -2.95 31.03
C LEU A 923 15.97 -2.48 31.71
N ASN A 924 16.80 -1.72 31.01
CA ASN A 924 18.09 -1.20 31.56
C ASN A 924 17.91 -0.26 32.74
N ARG A 925 16.70 0.21 33.00
CA ARG A 925 16.38 1.16 34.09
C ARG A 925 15.66 0.51 35.29
N LEU A 926 15.23 -0.73 35.15
CA LEU A 926 14.61 -1.46 36.24
C LEU A 926 15.62 -1.85 37.36
N PHE A 927 16.88 -2.01 36.97
CA PHE A 927 17.97 -2.53 37.84
C PHE A 927 18.92 -1.43 38.32
N ILE A 928 18.65 -0.17 38.04
CA ILE A 928 19.32 1.02 38.52
C ILE A 928 18.34 1.75 39.53
#